data_adf4891d3d01868f2b73122d645dcd53
#
_entry.id   adf4891d3d01868f2b73122d645dcd53
#
_cell.length_a   1.000
_cell.length_b   1.000
_cell.length_c   1.000
_cell.angle_alpha   90.00
_cell.angle_beta   90.00
_cell.angle_gamma   90.00
#
_symmetry.space_group_name_H-M   'P 1'
#
loop_
_entity.id
_entity.type
_entity.pdbx_description
1 polymer ?
#
loop_
_entity_poly.entity_id
_entity_poly.type
_entity_poly.pdbx_seq_one_letter_code
_entity_poly.pdbx_strand_id
1 'polypeptide(L)'
;MMNKIPSATLILPALLLFSPATLWAASRAVPTAEEQVGRMGTNRIVTPVNQELTPHGRQVELPGMRPQALALSPDGKLLATSGKTSELVILDPATGRILQRVALPSEKLQEPQPQVASSNILKPDEKGQLSFTGLVFSPDGSRIFLANVNGSVKVFDVARDGGVTGAFSIFIPLANAPRRKEEIPAGLAVSSDGRRLYVAFNLSNRLGEFDAVTGKLLRFFDAGVAPYDVALVGDKAYVSNWGGRRPEPGELTGPAGRGTTVRVDPVRHIANEGSVTVIDLRAGQVIAEIITGLHASALALHPGRRYLVCANAGSDHLSVIDTRTDTVIETIWAKQSPADLFGASPNALAFDAQGKRFYVANGTQNAVAVVDFKPGQSKLVGLIPVGWFPGALAYDARRAQICVANIKGIGSVKALDKGSGGMGFNSHQYHGSISLVPAPKKGELEGLSAQVWHNYRRDQMAVAQLPPRPGQPPRPVPERIGEPSVFKHVVYVIKENRTYDQVLGDEPRGNGDASLCIFGQAITPNQHRLVREFVLLDNTYCSGILSADGHQWSTTAFATDYLEKSFAGWPRSYPDGMGPDEADALAYAPSGFIWDNALAHGKTLRNYGEFAEPKVTWRDPKRKGSPDFLACYRTWKGETNEVLFASQPMVESIRPYQPTNYVGWEMAVPDQYRADFVIRELREYEARGEFPNLVIICLPNDHTSGTAKGSPTPAACVADNDLAFGRIVEAISHSRFWKETVILAIEDDPQAGWDHVSGYRTTAYCISPYTKRGAVIKTQYNTTSILRTMEQILGLPPMNQFDATATPMFDCFTETPDFTPFVSLANTVALDQMNPEPKTIADPLLRRNAYASARLNFRKVDACPEDVLNRILWHAMKGSAAPYPIWAITAGAEDDDD
;
A
#
# COMPACT_ATOMS: atom_id res chain seq x y z
N MET A 1 -23.02 43.60 -55.07
CA MET A 1 -23.69 43.67 -53.77
C MET A 1 -22.78 42.83 -52.80
N MET A 2 -22.03 43.54 -52.02
CA MET A 2 -21.04 42.93 -51.10
C MET A 2 -21.73 42.55 -49.78
N ASN A 3 -21.70 41.29 -49.43
CA ASN A 3 -22.15 40.84 -48.13
C ASN A 3 -20.98 40.88 -47.09
N LYS A 4 -21.22 41.59 -46.01
CA LYS A 4 -20.33 41.75 -44.88
C LYS A 4 -20.36 40.49 -44.00
N ILE A 5 -19.18 39.94 -43.69
CA ILE A 5 -18.94 38.89 -42.70
C ILE A 5 -18.74 39.56 -41.32
N PRO A 6 -19.38 39.13 -40.20
CA PRO A 6 -19.13 39.69 -38.89
C PRO A 6 -17.85 39.12 -38.27
N SER A 7 -17.06 40.03 -37.73
CA SER A 7 -15.82 39.73 -37.00
C SER A 7 -16.10 38.94 -35.73
N ALA A 8 -15.51 37.73 -35.59
CA ALA A 8 -15.48 36.99 -34.35
C ALA A 8 -14.35 37.53 -33.47
N THR A 9 -14.72 38.05 -32.32
CA THR A 9 -13.78 38.48 -31.26
C THR A 9 -13.20 37.24 -30.57
N LEU A 10 -11.92 36.96 -30.82
CA LEU A 10 -11.16 35.98 -30.04
C LEU A 10 -10.95 36.53 -28.63
N ILE A 11 -11.50 35.84 -27.63
CA ILE A 11 -11.15 36.03 -26.24
C ILE A 11 -9.93 35.13 -25.97
N LEU A 12 -8.75 35.71 -25.90
CA LEU A 12 -7.55 35.05 -25.37
C LEU A 12 -7.73 34.84 -23.86
N PRO A 13 -7.45 33.63 -23.33
CA PRO A 13 -7.33 33.47 -21.87
C PRO A 13 -6.06 34.18 -21.40
N ALA A 14 -6.20 35.01 -20.38
CA ALA A 14 -5.09 35.68 -19.71
C ALA A 14 -4.16 34.62 -19.09
N LEU A 15 -3.02 34.36 -19.69
CA LEU A 15 -1.90 33.67 -19.07
C LEU A 15 -1.38 34.60 -17.96
N LEU A 16 -1.54 34.20 -16.69
CA LEU A 16 -0.78 34.77 -15.57
C LEU A 16 0.68 34.43 -15.77
N LEU A 17 1.44 35.38 -16.32
CA LEU A 17 2.89 35.32 -16.41
C LEU A 17 3.47 35.45 -14.99
N PHE A 18 3.76 34.36 -14.33
CA PHE A 18 4.64 34.35 -13.17
C PHE A 18 6.05 34.74 -13.63
N SER A 19 6.64 35.72 -12.92
CA SER A 19 8.00 36.18 -13.18
C SER A 19 8.99 35.01 -13.05
N PRO A 20 9.98 34.82 -13.97
CA PRO A 20 10.98 33.78 -13.86
C PRO A 20 11.79 33.80 -12.55
N ALA A 21 11.86 34.95 -11.89
CA ALA A 21 12.58 35.12 -10.63
C ALA A 21 11.89 34.47 -9.42
N THR A 22 10.56 34.36 -9.42
CA THR A 22 9.80 33.66 -8.35
C THR A 22 9.85 32.15 -8.51
N LEU A 23 9.92 31.64 -9.72
CA LEU A 23 10.12 30.21 -9.99
C LEU A 23 11.53 29.72 -9.63
N TRP A 24 12.53 30.63 -9.70
CA TRP A 24 13.92 30.29 -9.37
C TRP A 24 14.16 30.17 -7.84
N ALA A 25 13.40 30.89 -7.05
CA ALA A 25 13.45 30.77 -5.58
C ALA A 25 12.74 29.49 -5.06
N ALA A 26 11.69 29.03 -5.75
CA ALA A 26 10.98 27.77 -5.38
C ALA A 26 11.82 26.51 -5.65
N SER A 27 12.78 26.56 -6.60
CA SER A 27 13.64 25.42 -6.93
C SER A 27 14.74 25.11 -5.90
N ARG A 28 14.87 25.90 -4.83
CA ARG A 28 15.90 25.73 -3.79
C ARG A 28 15.38 25.56 -2.36
N ALA A 29 14.10 25.38 -2.15
CA ALA A 29 13.62 24.86 -0.88
C ALA A 29 13.84 23.33 -0.84
N VAL A 30 15.11 22.91 -0.78
CA VAL A 30 15.46 21.58 -0.28
C VAL A 30 14.86 21.53 1.13
N PRO A 31 14.07 20.48 1.49
CA PRO A 31 13.63 20.30 2.87
C PRO A 31 14.82 20.50 3.80
N THR A 32 14.62 21.16 4.94
CA THR A 32 15.69 21.34 5.92
C THR A 32 16.28 19.98 6.23
N ALA A 33 17.59 19.85 6.10
CA ALA A 33 18.34 18.60 5.98
C ALA A 33 18.15 17.57 7.10
N GLU A 34 17.34 17.81 8.11
CA GLU A 34 17.19 16.97 9.30
C GLU A 34 15.73 16.65 9.66
N GLU A 35 14.77 16.87 8.75
CA GLU A 35 13.37 16.56 9.03
C GLU A 35 13.14 15.05 9.03
N GLN A 36 12.57 14.53 10.13
CA GLN A 36 12.27 13.10 10.30
C GLN A 36 10.79 12.82 10.01
N VAL A 37 10.49 11.57 9.66
CA VAL A 37 9.11 11.08 9.56
C VAL A 37 8.50 10.95 10.95
N GLY A 38 7.25 11.40 11.09
CA GLY A 38 6.48 11.32 12.33
C GLY A 38 5.89 12.66 12.75
N ARG A 39 5.48 12.74 14.01
CA ARG A 39 4.86 13.95 14.59
C ARG A 39 5.91 15.03 14.87
N MET A 40 5.81 16.15 14.18
CA MET A 40 6.73 17.31 14.28
C MET A 40 6.14 18.48 15.05
N GLY A 41 5.01 18.31 15.73
CA GLY A 41 4.33 19.37 16.48
C GLY A 41 2.92 18.99 16.88
N THR A 42 2.14 19.95 17.33
CA THR A 42 0.76 19.70 17.78
C THR A 42 -0.19 19.33 16.65
N ASN A 43 0.04 19.85 15.44
CA ASN A 43 -0.82 19.62 14.26
C ASN A 43 0.00 19.49 12.98
N ARG A 44 1.21 18.93 13.06
CA ARG A 44 2.04 18.66 11.88
C ARG A 44 2.66 17.27 11.99
N ILE A 45 2.46 16.48 10.97
CA ILE A 45 3.02 15.13 10.86
C ILE A 45 3.65 15.01 9.47
N VAL A 46 4.88 14.50 9.42
CA VAL A 46 5.60 14.22 8.18
C VAL A 46 5.45 12.73 7.88
N THR A 47 5.01 12.41 6.66
CA THR A 47 4.79 11.04 6.22
C THR A 47 6.00 10.48 5.46
N PRO A 48 6.16 9.14 5.36
CA PRO A 48 7.24 8.53 4.58
C PRO A 48 6.98 8.55 3.05
N VAL A 49 6.07 9.40 2.59
CA VAL A 49 5.64 9.50 1.18
C VAL A 49 5.64 10.95 0.68
N ASN A 50 6.57 11.77 1.16
CA ASN A 50 6.79 13.19 0.76
C ASN A 50 5.64 14.14 1.11
N GLN A 51 4.75 13.78 2.01
CA GLN A 51 3.59 14.60 2.36
C GLN A 51 3.63 15.03 3.82
N GLU A 52 2.93 16.11 4.12
CA GLU A 52 2.65 16.57 5.45
C GLU A 52 1.15 16.43 5.75
N LEU A 53 0.82 16.23 7.01
CA LEU A 53 -0.55 16.26 7.49
C LEU A 53 -0.71 17.44 8.44
N THR A 54 -1.69 18.26 8.15
CA THR A 54 -2.13 19.38 9.02
C THR A 54 -3.66 19.35 9.12
N PRO A 55 -4.24 18.30 9.70
CA PRO A 55 -5.67 18.04 9.62
C PRO A 55 -6.49 19.16 10.24
N HIS A 56 -7.53 19.60 9.51
CA HIS A 56 -8.49 20.59 9.97
C HIS A 56 -9.60 19.96 10.83
N GLY A 57 -10.14 20.73 11.77
CA GLY A 57 -11.19 20.27 12.68
C GLY A 57 -10.63 19.45 13.85
N ARG A 58 -11.56 18.80 14.57
CA ARG A 58 -11.20 17.94 15.71
C ARG A 58 -10.71 16.59 15.23
N GLN A 59 -9.60 16.15 15.76
CA GLN A 59 -9.04 14.82 15.50
C GLN A 59 -9.31 13.89 16.68
N VAL A 60 -9.78 12.67 16.40
CA VAL A 60 -9.93 11.58 17.37
C VAL A 60 -9.00 10.46 16.95
N GLU A 61 -7.96 10.21 17.72
CA GLU A 61 -7.00 9.14 17.46
C GLU A 61 -7.60 7.78 17.86
N LEU A 62 -7.32 6.76 17.05
CA LEU A 62 -7.75 5.37 17.23
C LEU A 62 -6.51 4.47 17.25
N PRO A 63 -5.84 4.34 18.42
CA PRO A 63 -4.65 3.51 18.56
C PRO A 63 -4.91 2.06 18.15
N GLY A 64 -4.00 1.47 17.35
CA GLY A 64 -4.06 0.09 16.89
C GLY A 64 -5.17 -0.22 15.89
N MET A 65 -5.88 0.81 15.38
CA MET A 65 -6.98 0.65 14.44
C MET A 65 -6.72 1.38 13.13
N ARG A 66 -7.13 0.79 12.01
CA ARG A 66 -7.20 1.42 10.68
C ARG A 66 -8.68 1.53 10.27
N PRO A 67 -9.39 2.64 10.58
CA PRO A 67 -10.81 2.78 10.30
C PRO A 67 -11.05 2.92 8.79
N GLN A 68 -11.87 2.03 8.21
CA GLN A 68 -12.12 1.97 6.77
C GLN A 68 -13.54 2.38 6.40
N ALA A 69 -14.50 2.25 7.33
CA ALA A 69 -15.90 2.57 7.13
C ALA A 69 -16.42 3.47 8.25
N LEU A 70 -17.44 4.23 7.93
CA LEU A 70 -18.05 5.19 8.84
C LEU A 70 -19.56 5.24 8.60
N ALA A 71 -20.37 5.13 9.66
CA ALA A 71 -21.81 5.25 9.60
C ALA A 71 -22.34 6.17 10.71
N LEU A 72 -23.20 7.11 10.35
CA LEU A 72 -23.91 7.99 11.29
C LEU A 72 -25.31 7.45 11.53
N SER A 73 -25.74 7.35 12.80
CA SER A 73 -27.10 6.94 13.12
C SER A 73 -28.13 7.91 12.53
N PRO A 74 -29.33 7.45 12.15
CA PRO A 74 -30.36 8.32 11.55
C PRO A 74 -30.77 9.49 12.45
N ASP A 75 -30.66 9.33 13.75
CA ASP A 75 -30.92 10.40 14.72
C ASP A 75 -29.69 11.29 15.00
N GLY A 76 -28.54 11.01 14.36
CA GLY A 76 -27.32 11.78 14.47
C GLY A 76 -26.66 11.76 15.86
N LYS A 77 -26.94 10.78 16.71
CA LYS A 77 -26.36 10.69 18.06
C LYS A 77 -25.14 9.78 18.15
N LEU A 78 -25.05 8.78 17.27
CA LEU A 78 -23.99 7.80 17.27
C LEU A 78 -23.24 7.85 15.94
N LEU A 79 -21.92 7.82 16.01
CA LEU A 79 -21.03 7.64 14.88
C LEU A 79 -20.31 6.31 15.06
N ALA A 80 -20.51 5.37 14.15
CA ALA A 80 -19.91 4.05 14.19
C ALA A 80 -18.75 3.95 13.19
N THR A 81 -17.65 3.30 13.59
CA THR A 81 -16.51 2.99 12.72
C THR A 81 -15.94 1.62 13.04
N SER A 82 -15.33 1.01 12.04
CA SER A 82 -14.57 -0.24 12.13
C SER A 82 -13.60 -0.33 10.97
N GLY A 83 -12.71 -1.33 10.97
CA GLY A 83 -11.72 -1.51 9.91
C GLY A 83 -10.80 -2.69 10.18
N LYS A 84 -9.48 -2.50 10.15
CA LYS A 84 -8.52 -3.47 10.66
C LYS A 84 -8.57 -3.43 12.19
N THR A 85 -9.50 -4.18 12.75
CA THR A 85 -9.74 -4.37 14.19
C THR A 85 -10.88 -5.37 14.36
N SER A 86 -10.91 -6.12 15.45
CA SER A 86 -12.01 -7.04 15.82
C SER A 86 -13.13 -6.35 16.63
N GLU A 87 -13.24 -5.03 16.52
CA GLU A 87 -14.19 -4.23 17.28
C GLU A 87 -15.03 -3.31 16.39
N LEU A 88 -16.23 -2.98 16.85
CA LEU A 88 -17.02 -1.84 16.40
C LEU A 88 -16.85 -0.71 17.40
N VAL A 89 -16.38 0.45 16.96
CA VAL A 89 -16.16 1.63 17.80
C VAL A 89 -17.31 2.62 17.60
N ILE A 90 -17.94 3.02 18.70
CA ILE A 90 -19.04 3.99 18.74
C ILE A 90 -18.53 5.28 19.36
N LEU A 91 -18.74 6.38 18.65
CA LEU A 91 -18.35 7.73 19.09
C LEU A 91 -19.57 8.65 19.20
N ASP A 92 -19.44 9.66 20.05
CA ASP A 92 -20.31 10.83 20.04
C ASP A 92 -19.86 11.79 18.92
N PRO A 93 -20.66 12.00 17.86
CA PRO A 93 -20.27 12.87 16.75
C PRO A 93 -20.11 14.35 17.13
N ALA A 94 -20.68 14.79 18.26
CA ALA A 94 -20.54 16.18 18.73
C ALA A 94 -19.18 16.45 19.38
N THR A 95 -18.70 15.49 20.16
CA THR A 95 -17.49 15.68 20.99
C THR A 95 -16.29 14.85 20.51
N GLY A 96 -16.51 13.83 19.70
CA GLY A 96 -15.50 12.85 19.32
C GLY A 96 -15.16 11.85 20.43
N ARG A 97 -15.89 11.88 21.56
CA ARG A 97 -15.65 10.93 22.65
C ARG A 97 -16.03 9.52 22.22
N ILE A 98 -15.14 8.57 22.41
CA ILE A 98 -15.44 7.14 22.25
C ILE A 98 -16.41 6.77 23.39
N LEU A 99 -17.59 6.31 23.00
CA LEU A 99 -18.67 5.89 23.91
C LEU A 99 -18.53 4.41 24.26
N GLN A 100 -18.25 3.58 23.23
CA GLN A 100 -18.18 2.13 23.38
C GLN A 100 -17.16 1.54 22.40
N ARG A 101 -16.55 0.42 22.80
CA ARG A 101 -15.85 -0.55 21.95
C ARG A 101 -16.61 -1.87 22.09
N VAL A 102 -17.14 -2.38 21.00
CA VAL A 102 -18.04 -3.53 20.99
C VAL A 102 -17.39 -4.66 20.20
N ALA A 103 -17.14 -5.78 20.86
CA ALA A 103 -16.59 -6.96 20.22
C ALA A 103 -17.53 -7.51 19.14
N LEU A 104 -16.96 -8.11 18.09
CA LEU A 104 -17.76 -8.66 16.98
C LEU A 104 -18.51 -9.91 17.42
N PRO A 105 -19.80 -10.09 17.05
CA PRO A 105 -20.58 -11.29 17.36
C PRO A 105 -19.92 -12.57 16.85
N SER A 106 -20.05 -13.65 17.62
CA SER A 106 -19.53 -14.97 17.24
C SER A 106 -20.09 -15.45 15.92
N GLU A 107 -19.23 -16.07 15.09
CA GLU A 107 -19.65 -16.78 13.85
C GLU A 107 -20.62 -17.94 14.12
N LYS A 108 -20.64 -18.49 15.33
CA LYS A 108 -21.52 -19.60 15.68
C LYS A 108 -22.96 -19.17 16.00
N LEU A 109 -23.18 -17.88 16.22
CA LEU A 109 -24.49 -17.33 16.53
C LEU A 109 -25.12 -16.77 15.25
N GLN A 110 -25.89 -17.61 14.53
CA GLN A 110 -26.40 -17.32 13.19
C GLN A 110 -27.87 -16.90 13.15
N GLU A 111 -28.56 -16.89 14.31
CA GLU A 111 -29.96 -16.50 14.40
C GLU A 111 -30.14 -15.48 15.53
N PRO A 112 -31.12 -14.55 15.39
CA PRO A 112 -31.52 -13.67 16.48
C PRO A 112 -31.93 -14.48 17.71
N GLN A 113 -31.35 -14.19 18.87
CA GLN A 113 -31.69 -14.83 20.11
C GLN A 113 -32.69 -13.96 20.89
N PRO A 114 -33.76 -14.55 21.46
CA PRO A 114 -34.66 -13.81 22.34
C PRO A 114 -33.92 -13.45 23.62
N GLN A 115 -33.75 -12.17 23.88
CA GLN A 115 -33.25 -11.52 25.10
C GLN A 115 -32.37 -12.38 26.02
N VAL A 116 -31.23 -12.80 25.59
CA VAL A 116 -30.23 -13.48 26.41
C VAL A 116 -29.14 -12.50 26.81
N ALA A 117 -28.59 -12.67 28.00
CA ALA A 117 -27.42 -11.98 28.47
C ALA A 117 -26.34 -12.02 27.38
N SER A 118 -25.79 -10.87 27.06
CA SER A 118 -24.84 -10.54 26.01
C SER A 118 -24.10 -11.74 25.38
N SER A 119 -24.44 -12.09 24.15
CA SER A 119 -23.71 -13.10 23.33
C SER A 119 -22.22 -12.76 23.15
N ASN A 120 -21.84 -11.52 23.34
CA ASN A 120 -20.46 -11.04 23.26
C ASN A 120 -19.55 -11.56 24.37
N ILE A 121 -20.10 -11.94 25.52
CA ILE A 121 -19.33 -12.50 26.65
C ILE A 121 -18.96 -13.96 26.39
N LEU A 122 -19.61 -14.63 25.44
CA LEU A 122 -19.46 -16.07 25.19
C LEU A 122 -18.71 -16.42 23.90
N LYS A 123 -17.57 -15.84 23.63
CA LYS A 123 -16.67 -16.08 22.46
C LYS A 123 -16.92 -15.09 21.30
N PRO A 124 -16.45 -13.87 21.44
CA PRO A 124 -16.41 -12.92 20.34
C PRO A 124 -15.60 -13.48 19.15
N ASP A 125 -15.85 -12.92 17.96
CA ASP A 125 -15.01 -13.21 16.79
C ASP A 125 -13.76 -12.33 16.82
N GLU A 126 -12.71 -12.81 17.47
CA GLU A 126 -11.43 -12.11 17.62
C GLU A 126 -10.64 -11.97 16.31
N LYS A 127 -11.00 -12.79 15.28
CA LYS A 127 -10.39 -12.76 13.94
C LYS A 127 -11.22 -12.00 12.92
N GLY A 128 -12.41 -11.57 13.31
CA GLY A 128 -13.28 -10.78 12.46
C GLY A 128 -12.72 -9.39 12.24
N GLN A 129 -12.85 -8.87 11.01
CA GLN A 129 -12.49 -7.50 10.64
C GLN A 129 -13.49 -6.99 9.62
N LEU A 130 -13.67 -5.68 9.55
CA LEU A 130 -14.49 -5.08 8.51
C LEU A 130 -13.88 -5.35 7.13
N SER A 131 -14.71 -5.77 6.16
CA SER A 131 -14.31 -5.79 4.76
C SER A 131 -14.73 -4.51 4.03
N PHE A 132 -13.76 -3.82 3.49
CA PHE A 132 -13.89 -2.65 2.62
C PHE A 132 -14.73 -1.51 3.20
N THR A 133 -16.01 -1.35 2.80
CA THR A 133 -16.87 -0.22 3.18
C THR A 133 -18.18 -0.65 3.86
N GLY A 134 -18.34 -1.93 4.16
CA GLY A 134 -19.60 -2.50 4.59
C GLY A 134 -20.00 -2.19 6.04
N LEU A 135 -20.50 -0.98 6.34
CA LEU A 135 -21.01 -0.58 7.64
C LEU A 135 -22.22 0.36 7.47
N VAL A 136 -23.40 -0.05 7.95
CA VAL A 136 -24.62 0.75 7.83
C VAL A 136 -25.54 0.59 9.06
N PHE A 137 -26.30 1.64 9.36
CA PHE A 137 -27.43 1.55 10.27
C PHE A 137 -28.71 1.12 9.54
N SER A 138 -29.64 0.46 10.24
CA SER A 138 -31.03 0.33 9.79
C SER A 138 -31.70 1.71 9.76
N PRO A 139 -32.73 1.92 8.89
CA PRO A 139 -33.40 3.22 8.77
C PRO A 139 -34.02 3.74 10.08
N ASP A 140 -34.43 2.86 10.95
CA ASP A 140 -34.99 3.20 12.30
C ASP A 140 -33.90 3.38 13.37
N GLY A 141 -32.64 3.12 13.02
CA GLY A 141 -31.47 3.22 13.90
C GLY A 141 -31.36 2.12 14.95
N SER A 142 -32.20 1.09 14.91
CA SER A 142 -32.24 0.01 15.91
C SER A 142 -31.19 -1.06 15.71
N ARG A 143 -30.53 -1.11 14.53
CA ARG A 143 -29.50 -2.08 14.18
C ARG A 143 -28.32 -1.47 13.44
N ILE A 144 -27.16 -2.13 13.58
CA ILE A 144 -25.98 -1.88 12.77
C ILE A 144 -25.60 -3.19 12.08
N PHE A 145 -25.25 -3.11 10.79
CA PHE A 145 -24.74 -4.21 9.99
C PHE A 145 -23.30 -3.92 9.59
N LEU A 146 -22.40 -4.89 9.78
CA LEU A 146 -20.98 -4.79 9.47
C LEU A 146 -20.54 -5.99 8.62
N ALA A 147 -20.06 -5.76 7.41
CA ALA A 147 -19.49 -6.79 6.54
C ALA A 147 -18.15 -7.28 7.11
N ASN A 148 -18.00 -8.59 7.26
CA ASN A 148 -16.81 -9.22 7.82
C ASN A 148 -16.02 -10.00 6.78
N VAL A 149 -14.69 -9.81 6.76
CA VAL A 149 -13.77 -10.45 5.81
C VAL A 149 -13.85 -11.97 5.78
N ASN A 150 -14.35 -12.59 6.86
CA ASN A 150 -14.45 -14.05 7.00
C ASN A 150 -15.81 -14.62 6.50
N GLY A 151 -16.55 -13.90 5.65
CA GLY A 151 -17.73 -14.42 4.98
C GLY A 151 -19.03 -14.31 5.78
N SER A 152 -19.17 -13.29 6.62
CA SER A 152 -20.39 -13.02 7.37
C SER A 152 -20.75 -11.52 7.39
N VAL A 153 -21.97 -11.19 7.81
CA VAL A 153 -22.35 -9.83 8.21
C VAL A 153 -22.67 -9.85 9.70
N LYS A 154 -21.91 -9.10 10.48
CA LYS A 154 -22.13 -8.92 11.92
C LYS A 154 -23.32 -7.99 12.17
N VAL A 155 -24.23 -8.37 13.03
CA VAL A 155 -25.41 -7.60 13.40
C VAL A 155 -25.33 -7.17 14.84
N PHE A 156 -25.58 -5.89 15.09
CA PHE A 156 -25.61 -5.30 16.43
C PHE A 156 -26.98 -4.68 16.66
N ASP A 157 -27.50 -4.84 17.87
CA ASP A 157 -28.68 -4.13 18.31
C ASP A 157 -28.32 -2.82 19.00
N VAL A 158 -29.07 -1.78 18.73
CA VAL A 158 -28.93 -0.44 19.30
C VAL A 158 -30.09 -0.15 20.22
N ALA A 159 -29.83 -0.02 21.51
CA ALA A 159 -30.82 0.30 22.51
C ALA A 159 -31.25 1.79 22.45
N ARG A 160 -32.38 2.13 23.00
CA ARG A 160 -32.92 3.52 23.03
C ARG A 160 -32.04 4.52 23.76
N ASP A 161 -31.26 4.07 24.71
CA ASP A 161 -30.25 4.87 25.44
C ASP A 161 -28.95 5.05 24.70
N GLY A 162 -28.79 4.42 23.54
CA GLY A 162 -27.59 4.43 22.70
C GLY A 162 -26.60 3.30 22.98
N GLY A 163 -26.93 2.35 23.86
CA GLY A 163 -26.14 1.16 24.11
C GLY A 163 -26.13 0.25 22.87
N VAL A 164 -24.93 -0.19 22.45
CA VAL A 164 -24.76 -1.09 21.31
C VAL A 164 -24.25 -2.43 21.80
N THR A 165 -24.89 -3.51 21.34
CA THR A 165 -24.51 -4.88 21.70
C THR A 165 -24.50 -5.77 20.45
N GLY A 166 -23.58 -6.73 20.38
CA GLY A 166 -23.56 -7.73 19.32
C GLY A 166 -24.78 -8.65 19.42
N ALA A 167 -25.45 -8.90 18.31
CA ALA A 167 -26.66 -9.69 18.26
C ALA A 167 -26.45 -11.08 17.66
N PHE A 168 -26.04 -11.15 16.39
CA PHE A 168 -25.76 -12.40 15.67
C PHE A 168 -24.93 -12.14 14.41
N SER A 169 -24.52 -13.20 13.73
CA SER A 169 -23.80 -13.12 12.44
C SER A 169 -24.67 -13.71 11.32
N ILE A 170 -24.93 -12.95 10.27
CA ILE A 170 -25.58 -13.45 9.05
C ILE A 170 -24.52 -14.23 8.25
N PHE A 171 -24.78 -15.51 8.03
CA PHE A 171 -23.92 -16.33 7.22
C PHE A 171 -24.05 -16.00 5.73
N ILE A 172 -22.94 -15.76 5.07
CA ILE A 172 -22.89 -15.53 3.62
C ILE A 172 -22.58 -16.84 2.93
N PRO A 173 -23.28 -17.21 1.84
CA PRO A 173 -22.98 -18.40 1.06
C PRO A 173 -21.52 -18.41 0.57
N LEU A 174 -20.99 -19.63 0.41
CA LEU A 174 -19.63 -19.81 -0.07
C LEU A 174 -19.42 -19.14 -1.41
N ALA A 175 -18.24 -18.59 -1.60
CA ALA A 175 -17.83 -18.00 -2.86
C ALA A 175 -17.70 -19.06 -3.97
N ASN A 176 -17.89 -18.62 -5.20
CA ASN A 176 -17.65 -19.43 -6.40
C ASN A 176 -16.22 -19.27 -6.94
N ALA A 177 -15.29 -18.69 -6.14
CA ALA A 177 -13.92 -18.52 -6.55
C ALA A 177 -13.11 -19.81 -6.42
N PRO A 178 -12.14 -20.06 -7.33
CA PRO A 178 -11.38 -21.32 -7.35
C PRO A 178 -10.51 -21.56 -6.11
N ARG A 179 -9.98 -20.47 -5.47
CA ARG A 179 -8.96 -20.58 -4.42
C ARG A 179 -9.38 -20.00 -3.06
N ARG A 180 -10.65 -19.63 -2.89
CA ARG A 180 -11.21 -19.20 -1.62
C ARG A 180 -12.66 -19.62 -1.50
N LYS A 181 -13.02 -20.23 -0.37
CA LYS A 181 -14.39 -20.66 -0.08
C LYS A 181 -15.23 -19.58 0.58
N GLU A 182 -14.64 -18.83 1.49
CA GLU A 182 -15.31 -17.75 2.18
C GLU A 182 -15.57 -16.59 1.21
N GLU A 183 -16.81 -16.12 1.14
CA GLU A 183 -17.19 -14.94 0.37
C GLU A 183 -16.62 -13.67 1.04
N ILE A 184 -16.51 -12.60 0.29
CA ILE A 184 -16.10 -11.28 0.79
C ILE A 184 -17.31 -10.34 0.68
N PRO A 185 -18.15 -10.22 1.73
CA PRO A 185 -19.16 -9.20 1.75
C PRO A 185 -18.49 -7.82 1.77
N ALA A 186 -18.95 -6.90 0.90
CA ALA A 186 -18.45 -5.54 0.81
C ALA A 186 -19.53 -4.53 1.18
N GLY A 187 -19.91 -3.63 0.29
CA GLY A 187 -20.94 -2.63 0.52
C GLY A 187 -22.29 -3.21 0.91
N LEU A 188 -22.97 -2.50 1.79
CA LEU A 188 -24.27 -2.87 2.36
C LEU A 188 -25.30 -1.79 2.10
N ALA A 189 -26.54 -2.18 1.80
CA ALA A 189 -27.67 -1.27 1.77
C ALA A 189 -28.91 -1.90 2.42
N VAL A 190 -29.64 -1.10 3.22
CA VAL A 190 -30.89 -1.53 3.84
C VAL A 190 -32.06 -0.85 3.14
N SER A 191 -33.12 -1.60 2.82
CA SER A 191 -34.33 -1.05 2.23
C SER A 191 -34.97 -0.01 3.17
N SER A 192 -35.71 0.94 2.62
CA SER A 192 -36.33 2.03 3.41
C SER A 192 -37.31 1.57 4.47
N ASP A 193 -37.91 0.37 4.30
CA ASP A 193 -38.78 -0.28 5.29
C ASP A 193 -38.04 -1.12 6.34
N GLY A 194 -36.68 -1.17 6.25
CA GLY A 194 -35.84 -1.92 7.17
C GLY A 194 -35.89 -3.45 7.03
N ARG A 195 -36.60 -3.98 6.01
CA ARG A 195 -36.88 -5.42 5.92
C ARG A 195 -35.90 -6.19 5.05
N ARG A 196 -35.16 -5.51 4.16
CA ARG A 196 -34.21 -6.13 3.24
C ARG A 196 -32.82 -5.57 3.45
N LEU A 197 -31.84 -6.45 3.49
CA LEU A 197 -30.43 -6.13 3.48
C LEU A 197 -29.84 -6.62 2.15
N TYR A 198 -29.19 -5.72 1.43
CA TYR A 198 -28.47 -6.02 0.21
C TYR A 198 -26.97 -6.02 0.51
N VAL A 199 -26.26 -7.04 0.04
CA VAL A 199 -24.84 -7.27 0.32
C VAL A 199 -24.11 -7.51 -0.99
N ALA A 200 -23.13 -6.68 -1.29
CA ALA A 200 -22.22 -6.91 -2.43
C ALA A 200 -21.28 -8.07 -2.12
N PHE A 201 -21.25 -9.08 -2.98
CA PHE A 201 -20.37 -10.25 -2.90
C PHE A 201 -19.15 -10.01 -3.79
N ASN A 202 -18.10 -9.44 -3.21
CA ASN A 202 -16.95 -8.93 -3.95
C ASN A 202 -16.20 -10.04 -4.71
N LEU A 203 -16.18 -11.26 -4.19
CA LEU A 203 -15.45 -12.37 -4.82
C LEU A 203 -16.33 -13.13 -5.84
N SER A 204 -17.62 -13.30 -5.56
CA SER A 204 -18.55 -14.02 -6.47
C SER A 204 -19.17 -13.16 -7.56
N ASN A 205 -18.89 -11.86 -7.59
CA ASN A 205 -19.44 -10.93 -8.58
C ASN A 205 -20.99 -10.91 -8.57
N ARG A 206 -21.59 -10.78 -7.38
CA ARG A 206 -23.05 -10.82 -7.16
C ARG A 206 -23.51 -9.80 -6.15
N LEU A 207 -24.81 -9.54 -6.16
CA LEU A 207 -25.53 -8.88 -5.09
C LEU A 207 -26.45 -9.90 -4.40
N GLY A 208 -26.34 -10.06 -3.08
CA GLY A 208 -27.24 -10.88 -2.26
C GLY A 208 -28.35 -10.05 -1.64
N GLU A 209 -29.59 -10.53 -1.66
CA GLU A 209 -30.73 -9.98 -0.95
C GLU A 209 -31.08 -10.87 0.25
N PHE A 210 -31.12 -10.30 1.44
CA PHE A 210 -31.40 -10.98 2.70
C PHE A 210 -32.64 -10.38 3.39
N ASP A 211 -33.31 -11.19 4.17
CA ASP A 211 -34.23 -10.70 5.19
C ASP A 211 -33.41 -10.06 6.32
N ALA A 212 -33.58 -8.76 6.53
CA ALA A 212 -32.75 -8.01 7.48
C ALA A 212 -33.03 -8.33 8.95
N VAL A 213 -34.17 -9.00 9.24
CA VAL A 213 -34.57 -9.37 10.61
C VAL A 213 -33.99 -10.73 10.99
N THR A 214 -34.13 -11.71 10.10
CA THR A 214 -33.74 -13.10 10.34
C THR A 214 -32.36 -13.46 9.82
N GLY A 215 -31.76 -12.65 8.93
CA GLY A 215 -30.51 -12.95 8.24
C GLY A 215 -30.64 -14.00 7.13
N LYS A 216 -31.87 -14.44 6.78
CA LYS A 216 -32.10 -15.45 5.76
C LYS A 216 -31.84 -14.89 4.36
N LEU A 217 -30.99 -15.56 3.58
CA LEU A 217 -30.81 -15.28 2.17
C LEU A 217 -32.11 -15.55 1.40
N LEU A 218 -32.51 -14.63 0.54
CA LEU A 218 -33.70 -14.70 -0.29
C LEU A 218 -33.37 -15.00 -1.73
N ARG A 219 -32.44 -14.27 -2.35
CA ARG A 219 -32.01 -14.43 -3.74
C ARG A 219 -30.69 -13.73 -4.03
N PHE A 220 -30.17 -13.99 -5.25
CA PHE A 220 -28.99 -13.31 -5.80
C PHE A 220 -29.32 -12.60 -7.09
N PHE A 221 -28.46 -11.62 -7.41
CA PHE A 221 -28.40 -10.97 -8.72
C PHE A 221 -26.95 -10.97 -9.19
N ASP A 222 -26.76 -11.03 -10.50
CA ASP A 222 -25.44 -10.88 -11.08
C ASP A 222 -24.99 -9.40 -11.02
N ALA A 223 -23.66 -9.19 -10.89
CA ALA A 223 -23.03 -7.87 -10.93
C ALA A 223 -21.73 -7.95 -11.74
N GLY A 224 -21.05 -6.83 -11.94
CA GLY A 224 -19.73 -6.78 -12.54
C GLY A 224 -18.64 -7.43 -11.70
N VAL A 225 -17.36 -7.19 -12.05
CA VAL A 225 -16.21 -7.78 -11.36
C VAL A 225 -15.88 -6.99 -10.09
N ALA A 226 -15.76 -7.70 -8.98
CA ALA A 226 -15.43 -7.15 -7.66
C ALA A 226 -16.42 -6.05 -7.21
N PRO A 227 -17.72 -6.39 -7.00
CA PRO A 227 -18.71 -5.47 -6.47
C PRO A 227 -18.26 -4.85 -5.15
N TYR A 228 -18.39 -3.52 -5.06
CA TYR A 228 -17.83 -2.77 -3.92
C TYR A 228 -18.89 -2.08 -3.07
N ASP A 229 -19.76 -1.27 -3.66
CA ASP A 229 -20.78 -0.50 -2.94
C ASP A 229 -22.16 -0.66 -3.56
N VAL A 230 -23.21 -0.36 -2.78
CA VAL A 230 -24.61 -0.55 -3.19
C VAL A 230 -25.45 0.67 -2.84
N ALA A 231 -26.22 1.18 -3.81
CA ALA A 231 -27.19 2.25 -3.60
C ALA A 231 -28.59 1.81 -4.09
N LEU A 232 -29.64 2.12 -3.30
CA LEU A 232 -31.03 1.76 -3.62
C LEU A 232 -31.83 2.99 -4.10
N VAL A 233 -32.49 2.88 -5.27
CA VAL A 233 -33.32 3.95 -5.85
C VAL A 233 -34.66 3.38 -6.31
N GLY A 234 -35.68 3.50 -5.48
CA GLY A 234 -36.98 2.84 -5.74
C GLY A 234 -36.80 1.31 -5.78
N ASP A 235 -37.23 0.70 -6.87
CA ASP A 235 -37.07 -0.75 -7.12
C ASP A 235 -35.76 -1.10 -7.85
N LYS A 236 -34.79 -0.19 -7.91
CA LYS A 236 -33.48 -0.44 -8.51
C LYS A 236 -32.38 -0.50 -7.46
N ALA A 237 -31.42 -1.41 -7.64
CA ALA A 237 -30.13 -1.38 -6.98
C ALA A 237 -29.03 -1.00 -7.99
N TYR A 238 -28.14 -0.12 -7.57
CA TYR A 238 -26.92 0.25 -8.29
C TYR A 238 -25.75 -0.32 -7.53
N VAL A 239 -24.89 -1.06 -8.22
CA VAL A 239 -23.73 -1.74 -7.62
C VAL A 239 -22.47 -1.31 -8.34
N SER A 240 -21.55 -0.63 -7.65
CA SER A 240 -20.26 -0.30 -8.22
C SER A 240 -19.35 -1.52 -8.27
N ASN A 241 -18.54 -1.64 -9.31
CA ASN A 241 -17.66 -2.77 -9.56
C ASN A 241 -16.25 -2.27 -9.84
N TRP A 242 -15.30 -2.63 -9.02
CA TRP A 242 -13.90 -2.23 -9.16
C TRP A 242 -13.30 -2.62 -10.50
N GLY A 243 -13.58 -3.82 -10.97
CA GLY A 243 -13.06 -4.39 -12.21
C GLY A 243 -13.97 -4.24 -13.43
N GLY A 244 -15.05 -3.45 -13.31
CA GLY A 244 -15.96 -3.20 -14.44
C GLY A 244 -16.82 -4.40 -14.80
N ARG A 245 -17.14 -4.53 -16.08
CA ARG A 245 -17.97 -5.62 -16.61
C ARG A 245 -17.27 -6.99 -16.48
N ARG A 246 -18.04 -8.05 -16.36
CA ARG A 246 -17.48 -9.41 -16.48
C ARG A 246 -16.83 -9.61 -17.84
N PRO A 247 -15.63 -10.23 -17.91
CA PRO A 247 -15.00 -10.57 -19.17
C PRO A 247 -15.86 -11.54 -20.00
N GLU A 248 -15.91 -11.33 -21.30
CA GLU A 248 -16.52 -12.25 -22.25
C GLU A 248 -15.47 -13.27 -22.77
N PRO A 249 -15.90 -14.44 -23.27
CA PRO A 249 -14.98 -15.42 -23.86
C PRO A 249 -14.15 -14.81 -25.00
N GLY A 250 -12.83 -14.90 -24.88
CA GLY A 250 -11.87 -14.38 -25.87
C GLY A 250 -11.35 -12.98 -25.60
N GLU A 251 -11.83 -12.28 -24.58
CA GLU A 251 -11.26 -11.00 -24.16
C GLU A 251 -9.97 -11.17 -23.38
N LEU A 252 -9.09 -10.17 -23.45
CA LEU A 252 -7.86 -10.15 -22.69
C LEU A 252 -8.14 -9.96 -21.20
N THR A 253 -7.66 -10.90 -20.39
CA THR A 253 -7.85 -10.86 -18.94
C THR A 253 -6.53 -11.03 -18.19
N GLY A 254 -6.45 -10.46 -17.00
CA GLY A 254 -5.43 -10.69 -16.00
C GLY A 254 -6.00 -11.29 -14.72
N PRO A 255 -5.12 -11.70 -13.78
CA PRO A 255 -5.55 -12.20 -12.47
C PRO A 255 -6.22 -11.08 -11.66
N ALA A 256 -7.20 -11.47 -10.83
CA ALA A 256 -7.93 -10.57 -9.94
C ALA A 256 -8.09 -11.17 -8.53
N GLY A 257 -7.07 -11.87 -8.07
CA GLY A 257 -7.03 -12.55 -6.78
C GLY A 257 -7.85 -13.83 -6.73
N ARG A 258 -7.44 -14.79 -5.90
CA ARG A 258 -8.14 -16.05 -5.60
C ARG A 258 -8.60 -16.87 -6.82
N GLY A 259 -7.87 -16.75 -7.96
CA GLY A 259 -8.18 -17.45 -9.20
C GLY A 259 -9.34 -16.84 -10.00
N THR A 260 -9.76 -15.63 -9.68
CA THR A 260 -10.68 -14.81 -10.47
C THR A 260 -9.93 -13.99 -11.52
N THR A 261 -10.66 -13.42 -12.48
CA THR A 261 -10.08 -12.65 -13.59
C THR A 261 -10.80 -11.33 -13.81
N VAL A 262 -10.07 -10.36 -14.39
CA VAL A 262 -10.57 -9.04 -14.77
C VAL A 262 -10.05 -8.67 -16.16
N ARG A 263 -10.74 -7.78 -16.86
CA ARG A 263 -10.24 -7.15 -18.09
C ARG A 263 -9.01 -6.29 -17.81
N VAL A 264 -8.01 -6.40 -18.68
CA VAL A 264 -6.76 -5.62 -18.54
C VAL A 264 -6.39 -4.93 -19.84
N ASP A 265 -5.59 -3.88 -19.75
CA ASP A 265 -5.00 -3.27 -20.94
C ASP A 265 -3.92 -4.17 -21.55
N PRO A 266 -3.72 -4.13 -22.89
CA PRO A 266 -2.84 -5.08 -23.57
C PRO A 266 -1.34 -4.80 -23.40
N VAL A 267 -0.96 -3.65 -22.81
CA VAL A 267 0.45 -3.24 -22.70
C VAL A 267 0.98 -3.48 -21.29
N ARG A 268 0.26 -3.01 -20.27
CA ARG A 268 0.68 -3.04 -18.87
C ARG A 268 0.03 -4.16 -18.07
N HIS A 269 -1.05 -4.76 -18.61
CA HIS A 269 -1.85 -5.80 -17.95
C HIS A 269 -2.45 -5.37 -16.60
N ILE A 270 -2.84 -4.11 -16.52
CA ILE A 270 -3.54 -3.51 -15.38
C ILE A 270 -5.03 -3.47 -15.69
N ALA A 271 -5.90 -3.58 -14.66
CA ALA A 271 -7.35 -3.48 -14.83
C ALA A 271 -7.73 -2.17 -15.55
N ASN A 272 -8.53 -2.26 -16.61
CA ASN A 272 -8.77 -1.16 -17.54
C ASN A 272 -10.22 -0.66 -17.57
N GLU A 273 -11.07 -1.12 -16.65
CA GLU A 273 -12.49 -0.78 -16.63
C GLU A 273 -13.02 -0.64 -15.19
N GLY A 274 -14.01 0.21 -15.01
CA GLY A 274 -14.87 0.27 -13.85
C GLY A 274 -16.31 0.43 -14.31
N SER A 275 -17.29 -0.02 -13.52
CA SER A 275 -18.70 0.05 -13.92
C SER A 275 -19.65 0.17 -12.74
N VAL A 276 -20.92 0.45 -13.06
CA VAL A 276 -22.05 0.36 -12.14
C VAL A 276 -23.12 -0.52 -12.77
N THR A 277 -23.36 -1.67 -12.16
CA THR A 277 -24.47 -2.58 -12.55
C THR A 277 -25.79 -2.03 -12.03
N VAL A 278 -26.82 -1.96 -12.88
CA VAL A 278 -28.20 -1.57 -12.52
C VAL A 278 -29.07 -2.81 -12.52
N ILE A 279 -29.70 -3.09 -11.37
CA ILE A 279 -30.53 -4.26 -11.16
C ILE A 279 -31.97 -3.80 -10.88
N ASP A 280 -32.95 -4.33 -11.65
CA ASP A 280 -34.37 -4.22 -11.30
C ASP A 280 -34.69 -5.28 -10.23
N LEU A 281 -34.89 -4.83 -9.02
CA LEU A 281 -35.16 -5.69 -7.85
C LEU A 281 -36.52 -6.39 -7.93
N ARG A 282 -37.49 -5.80 -8.65
CA ARG A 282 -38.83 -6.41 -8.81
C ARG A 282 -38.79 -7.52 -9.89
N ALA A 283 -38.20 -7.22 -11.04
CA ALA A 283 -38.03 -8.19 -12.11
C ALA A 283 -36.96 -9.25 -11.79
N GLY A 284 -36.02 -8.92 -10.93
CA GLY A 284 -34.93 -9.83 -10.49
C GLY A 284 -33.84 -9.97 -11.54
N GLN A 285 -33.56 -8.95 -12.34
CA GLN A 285 -32.60 -9.02 -13.44
C GLN A 285 -31.75 -7.76 -13.58
N VAL A 286 -30.55 -7.90 -14.13
CA VAL A 286 -29.72 -6.78 -14.55
C VAL A 286 -30.36 -6.11 -15.76
N ILE A 287 -30.51 -4.78 -15.73
CA ILE A 287 -31.15 -3.98 -16.79
C ILE A 287 -30.17 -3.05 -17.48
N ALA A 288 -29.02 -2.73 -16.86
CA ALA A 288 -27.95 -1.93 -17.47
C ALA A 288 -26.61 -2.21 -16.79
N GLU A 289 -25.54 -1.98 -17.53
CA GLU A 289 -24.17 -1.92 -17.04
C GLU A 289 -23.56 -0.59 -17.52
N ILE A 290 -23.36 0.32 -16.59
CA ILE A 290 -22.90 1.69 -16.85
C ILE A 290 -21.39 1.72 -16.72
N ILE A 291 -20.68 1.96 -17.81
CA ILE A 291 -19.22 2.15 -17.78
C ILE A 291 -18.90 3.48 -17.12
N THR A 292 -17.96 3.46 -16.18
CA THR A 292 -17.46 4.62 -15.43
C THR A 292 -15.94 4.74 -15.58
N GLY A 293 -15.27 5.43 -14.67
CA GLY A 293 -13.80 5.40 -14.60
C GLY A 293 -13.28 4.14 -13.92
N LEU A 294 -11.96 4.00 -13.92
CA LEU A 294 -11.28 2.87 -13.31
C LEU A 294 -11.53 2.80 -11.81
N HIS A 295 -11.64 1.58 -11.31
CA HIS A 295 -11.82 1.29 -9.90
C HIS A 295 -13.03 2.02 -9.31
N ALA A 296 -14.23 1.75 -9.89
CA ALA A 296 -15.50 2.32 -9.43
C ALA A 296 -15.78 1.89 -7.98
N SER A 297 -15.68 2.86 -7.06
CA SER A 297 -15.71 2.66 -5.61
C SER A 297 -17.05 3.14 -5.01
N ALA A 298 -17.02 4.11 -4.10
CA ALA A 298 -18.21 4.55 -3.37
C ALA A 298 -19.30 5.14 -4.27
N LEU A 299 -20.54 4.90 -3.85
CA LEU A 299 -21.76 5.46 -4.43
C LEU A 299 -22.41 6.42 -3.44
N ALA A 300 -22.84 7.60 -3.90
CA ALA A 300 -23.63 8.53 -3.12
C ALA A 300 -24.88 8.97 -3.87
N LEU A 301 -26.04 8.71 -3.28
CA LEU A 301 -27.33 9.11 -3.83
C LEU A 301 -27.64 10.55 -3.41
N HIS A 302 -27.91 11.41 -4.37
CA HIS A 302 -28.42 12.75 -4.12
C HIS A 302 -29.73 12.71 -3.33
N PRO A 303 -29.97 13.60 -2.33
CA PRO A 303 -31.21 13.61 -1.54
C PRO A 303 -32.50 13.62 -2.36
N GLY A 304 -32.51 14.27 -3.53
CA GLY A 304 -33.63 14.24 -4.49
C GLY A 304 -33.76 12.94 -5.28
N ARG A 305 -32.93 11.93 -5.04
CA ARG A 305 -32.96 10.56 -5.58
C ARG A 305 -32.87 10.42 -7.12
N ARG A 306 -32.66 11.51 -7.84
CA ARG A 306 -32.51 11.49 -9.31
C ARG A 306 -31.07 11.26 -9.78
N TYR A 307 -30.10 11.66 -8.99
CA TYR A 307 -28.70 11.58 -9.38
C TYR A 307 -27.92 10.69 -8.41
N LEU A 308 -27.08 9.86 -8.95
CA LEU A 308 -26.14 9.03 -8.23
C LEU A 308 -24.73 9.43 -8.65
N VAL A 309 -23.83 9.61 -7.69
CA VAL A 309 -22.42 9.89 -7.97
C VAL A 309 -21.60 8.65 -7.64
N CYS A 310 -20.75 8.22 -8.58
CA CYS A 310 -19.78 7.15 -8.40
C CYS A 310 -18.37 7.73 -8.34
N ALA A 311 -17.60 7.39 -7.33
CA ALA A 311 -16.19 7.72 -7.23
C ALA A 311 -15.36 6.70 -8.03
N ASN A 312 -14.43 7.17 -8.85
CA ASN A 312 -13.55 6.33 -9.68
C ASN A 312 -12.11 6.51 -9.19
N ALA A 313 -11.72 5.69 -8.20
CA ALA A 313 -10.47 5.86 -7.46
C ALA A 313 -9.21 5.71 -8.34
N GLY A 314 -9.31 4.92 -9.41
CA GLY A 314 -8.23 4.72 -10.38
C GLY A 314 -8.18 5.74 -11.52
N SER A 315 -9.07 6.74 -11.55
CA SER A 315 -9.15 7.74 -12.63
C SER A 315 -9.20 9.19 -12.14
N ASP A 316 -9.11 9.45 -10.84
CA ASP A 316 -9.18 10.78 -10.22
C ASP A 316 -10.42 11.59 -10.59
N HIS A 317 -11.53 10.95 -10.95
CA HIS A 317 -12.76 11.65 -11.30
C HIS A 317 -14.00 10.93 -10.77
N LEU A 318 -15.13 11.60 -10.88
CA LEU A 318 -16.44 11.14 -10.44
C LEU A 318 -17.36 11.04 -11.64
N SER A 319 -18.22 10.02 -11.66
CA SER A 319 -19.27 9.87 -12.67
C SER A 319 -20.63 10.23 -12.07
N VAL A 320 -21.34 11.18 -12.65
CA VAL A 320 -22.72 11.53 -12.26
C VAL A 320 -23.68 10.76 -13.14
N ILE A 321 -24.52 9.92 -12.56
CA ILE A 321 -25.48 9.06 -13.23
C ILE A 321 -26.89 9.63 -13.01
N ASP A 322 -27.67 9.84 -14.08
CA ASP A 322 -29.11 10.12 -14.00
C ASP A 322 -29.87 8.79 -13.84
N THR A 323 -30.48 8.55 -12.69
CA THR A 323 -31.17 7.30 -12.37
C THR A 323 -32.48 7.06 -13.15
N ARG A 324 -32.94 8.05 -13.95
CA ARG A 324 -34.08 7.89 -14.86
C ARG A 324 -33.69 7.25 -16.18
N THR A 325 -32.47 7.56 -16.65
CA THR A 325 -31.95 7.08 -17.94
C THR A 325 -30.88 6.00 -17.77
N ASP A 326 -30.36 5.81 -16.56
CA ASP A 326 -29.26 4.92 -16.22
C ASP A 326 -28.01 5.21 -17.07
N THR A 327 -27.67 6.49 -17.21
CA THR A 327 -26.53 6.96 -18.03
C THR A 327 -25.69 7.98 -17.28
N VAL A 328 -24.37 8.00 -17.55
CA VAL A 328 -23.48 9.06 -17.08
C VAL A 328 -23.79 10.35 -17.85
N ILE A 329 -24.11 11.41 -17.12
CA ILE A 329 -24.44 12.74 -17.68
C ILE A 329 -23.35 13.79 -17.45
N GLU A 330 -22.39 13.52 -16.55
CA GLU A 330 -21.31 14.42 -16.20
C GLU A 330 -20.12 13.64 -15.61
N THR A 331 -18.91 14.08 -15.94
CA THR A 331 -17.65 13.65 -15.30
C THR A 331 -17.06 14.85 -14.58
N ILE A 332 -16.73 14.68 -13.26
CA ILE A 332 -16.18 15.75 -12.42
C ILE A 332 -14.79 15.33 -11.97
N TRP A 333 -13.78 16.15 -12.23
CA TRP A 333 -12.43 15.89 -11.71
C TRP A 333 -12.38 16.10 -10.19
N ALA A 334 -11.82 15.13 -9.47
CA ALA A 334 -11.61 15.21 -8.01
C ALA A 334 -10.30 15.93 -7.65
N LYS A 335 -9.45 16.21 -8.65
CA LYS A 335 -8.20 16.96 -8.54
C LYS A 335 -8.34 18.39 -9.10
N GLN A 336 -7.44 19.28 -8.71
CA GLN A 336 -7.52 20.71 -9.01
C GLN A 336 -7.50 21.00 -10.52
N SER A 337 -6.74 20.26 -11.28
CA SER A 337 -6.65 20.37 -12.73
C SER A 337 -6.64 18.99 -13.38
N PRO A 338 -7.31 18.82 -14.54
CA PRO A 338 -7.15 17.59 -15.32
C PRO A 338 -5.70 17.32 -15.75
N ALA A 339 -4.87 18.36 -15.84
CA ALA A 339 -3.45 18.28 -16.21
C ALA A 339 -2.55 17.85 -15.03
N ASP A 340 -3.03 17.89 -13.79
CA ASP A 340 -2.29 17.35 -12.65
C ASP A 340 -2.10 15.83 -12.84
N LEU A 341 -0.97 15.29 -12.41
CA LEU A 341 -0.68 13.86 -12.45
C LEU A 341 -1.71 13.05 -11.64
N PHE A 342 -1.79 11.76 -11.92
CA PHE A 342 -2.62 10.83 -11.16
C PHE A 342 -2.26 10.87 -9.68
N GLY A 343 -3.28 10.84 -8.80
CA GLY A 343 -3.01 10.79 -7.37
C GLY A 343 -4.05 11.45 -6.45
N ALA A 344 -5.27 11.71 -6.88
CA ALA A 344 -6.34 12.12 -5.95
C ALA A 344 -6.97 10.90 -5.24
N SER A 345 -7.20 9.81 -5.96
CA SER A 345 -7.82 8.58 -5.48
C SER A 345 -9.15 8.82 -4.72
N PRO A 346 -10.19 9.37 -5.39
CA PRO A 346 -11.50 9.59 -4.77
C PRO A 346 -12.15 8.25 -4.43
N ASN A 347 -12.52 8.02 -3.16
CA ASN A 347 -12.93 6.70 -2.70
C ASN A 347 -14.14 6.66 -1.75
N ALA A 348 -14.60 7.82 -1.26
CA ALA A 348 -15.80 7.92 -0.44
C ALA A 348 -16.53 9.25 -0.72
N LEU A 349 -17.84 9.26 -0.56
CA LEU A 349 -18.72 10.35 -0.95
C LEU A 349 -19.80 10.61 0.09
N ALA A 350 -20.17 11.87 0.34
CA ALA A 350 -21.34 12.25 1.14
C ALA A 350 -21.95 13.56 0.65
N PHE A 351 -23.26 13.58 0.39
CA PHE A 351 -24.01 14.81 0.10
C PHE A 351 -24.35 15.61 1.36
N ASP A 352 -24.42 16.93 1.24
CA ASP A 352 -25.11 17.74 2.22
C ASP A 352 -26.63 17.47 2.18
N ALA A 353 -27.34 17.88 3.23
CA ALA A 353 -28.78 17.62 3.38
C ALA A 353 -29.63 18.23 2.26
N GLN A 354 -29.15 19.29 1.62
CA GLN A 354 -29.84 20.00 0.52
C GLN A 354 -29.47 19.47 -0.87
N GLY A 355 -28.47 18.62 -0.97
CA GLY A 355 -27.95 18.14 -2.26
C GLY A 355 -27.25 19.21 -3.10
N LYS A 356 -26.91 20.35 -2.52
CA LYS A 356 -26.21 21.44 -3.23
C LYS A 356 -24.71 21.26 -3.26
N ARG A 357 -24.19 20.52 -2.29
CA ARG A 357 -22.79 20.14 -2.18
C ARG A 357 -22.65 18.67 -1.92
N PHE A 358 -21.54 18.15 -2.33
CA PHE A 358 -21.07 16.87 -1.80
C PHE A 358 -19.57 16.92 -1.53
N TYR A 359 -19.14 16.02 -0.69
CA TYR A 359 -17.79 15.90 -0.18
C TYR A 359 -17.19 14.59 -0.68
N VAL A 360 -15.93 14.63 -1.05
CA VAL A 360 -15.20 13.49 -1.62
C VAL A 360 -13.93 13.24 -0.82
N ALA A 361 -13.73 12.03 -0.33
CA ALA A 361 -12.46 11.63 0.24
C ALA A 361 -11.43 11.40 -0.88
N ASN A 362 -10.46 12.30 -1.01
CA ASN A 362 -9.29 12.13 -1.86
C ASN A 362 -8.19 11.44 -1.04
N GLY A 363 -8.15 10.09 -1.11
CA GLY A 363 -7.34 9.26 -0.22
C GLY A 363 -5.87 9.65 -0.21
N THR A 364 -5.26 9.73 -1.36
CA THR A 364 -3.82 9.99 -1.52
C THR A 364 -3.42 11.47 -1.44
N GLN A 365 -4.39 12.39 -1.45
CA GLN A 365 -4.15 13.82 -1.17
C GLN A 365 -4.37 14.19 0.30
N ASN A 366 -4.78 13.24 1.15
CA ASN A 366 -5.09 13.47 2.57
C ASN A 366 -6.10 14.62 2.77
N ALA A 367 -7.11 14.67 1.90
CA ALA A 367 -8.02 15.79 1.82
C ALA A 367 -9.45 15.37 1.54
N VAL A 368 -10.39 16.22 1.93
CA VAL A 368 -11.77 16.16 1.48
C VAL A 368 -11.99 17.22 0.40
N ALA A 369 -12.31 16.79 -0.80
CA ALA A 369 -12.69 17.69 -1.89
C ALA A 369 -14.15 18.13 -1.71
N VAL A 370 -14.42 19.42 -1.96
CA VAL A 370 -15.74 20.03 -1.88
C VAL A 370 -16.23 20.35 -3.27
N VAL A 371 -17.36 19.77 -3.64
CA VAL A 371 -17.97 19.96 -4.96
C VAL A 371 -19.32 20.69 -4.83
N ASP A 372 -19.46 21.85 -5.46
CA ASP A 372 -20.76 22.49 -5.65
C ASP A 372 -21.51 21.72 -6.75
N PHE A 373 -22.62 21.08 -6.40
CA PHE A 373 -23.35 20.17 -7.27
C PHE A 373 -24.43 20.92 -8.06
N LYS A 374 -24.24 20.94 -9.37
CA LYS A 374 -25.21 21.41 -10.35
C LYS A 374 -25.12 20.50 -11.56
N PRO A 375 -25.99 19.48 -11.70
CA PRO A 375 -25.88 18.48 -12.75
C PRO A 375 -25.59 19.06 -14.14
N GLY A 376 -24.54 18.59 -14.80
CA GLY A 376 -23.99 19.08 -16.05
C GLY A 376 -23.09 20.33 -15.93
N GLN A 377 -22.94 20.90 -14.73
CA GLN A 377 -22.13 22.11 -14.45
C GLN A 377 -21.52 22.09 -13.04
N SER A 378 -21.33 20.92 -12.48
CA SER A 378 -20.73 20.76 -11.14
C SER A 378 -19.27 21.21 -11.12
N LYS A 379 -18.80 21.71 -9.96
CA LYS A 379 -17.45 22.26 -9.83
C LYS A 379 -16.79 21.86 -8.52
N LEU A 380 -15.57 21.41 -8.60
CA LEU A 380 -14.67 21.36 -7.46
C LEU A 380 -14.39 22.81 -7.01
N VAL A 381 -14.71 23.15 -5.77
CA VAL A 381 -14.59 24.52 -5.22
C VAL A 381 -13.50 24.64 -4.15
N GLY A 382 -12.92 23.55 -3.71
CA GLY A 382 -11.79 23.56 -2.80
C GLY A 382 -11.53 22.23 -2.13
N LEU A 383 -10.49 22.19 -1.30
CA LEU A 383 -9.99 21.04 -0.57
C LEU A 383 -9.90 21.37 0.93
N ILE A 384 -10.10 20.38 1.78
CA ILE A 384 -9.97 20.49 3.25
C ILE A 384 -8.94 19.46 3.70
N PRO A 385 -7.85 19.85 4.40
CA PRO A 385 -6.86 18.91 4.88
C PRO A 385 -7.43 18.06 6.03
N VAL A 386 -7.19 16.75 5.99
CA VAL A 386 -7.59 15.77 7.01
C VAL A 386 -6.42 14.85 7.38
N GLY A 387 -6.69 13.76 8.12
CA GLY A 387 -5.66 12.79 8.44
C GLY A 387 -5.21 11.96 7.24
N TRP A 388 -4.24 11.07 7.47
CA TRP A 388 -3.62 10.28 6.41
C TRP A 388 -4.59 9.25 5.83
N PHE A 389 -4.80 9.32 4.53
CA PHE A 389 -5.67 8.49 3.72
C PHE A 389 -7.13 8.46 4.21
N PRO A 390 -7.94 9.51 3.95
CA PRO A 390 -9.38 9.48 4.18
C PRO A 390 -10.03 8.38 3.33
N GLY A 391 -10.72 7.43 4.00
CA GLY A 391 -11.31 6.24 3.37
C GLY A 391 -12.82 6.13 3.50
N ALA A 392 -13.45 6.92 4.38
CA ALA A 392 -14.90 6.96 4.52
C ALA A 392 -15.39 8.34 4.97
N LEU A 393 -16.61 8.69 4.55
CA LEU A 393 -17.27 9.97 4.85
C LEU A 393 -18.71 9.77 5.33
N ALA A 394 -19.13 10.62 6.26
CA ALA A 394 -20.54 10.84 6.60
C ALA A 394 -20.79 12.33 6.82
N TYR A 395 -21.93 12.82 6.37
CA TYR A 395 -22.33 14.20 6.62
C TYR A 395 -23.35 14.28 7.74
N ASP A 396 -23.02 14.97 8.82
CA ASP A 396 -23.91 15.26 9.93
C ASP A 396 -24.69 16.56 9.65
N ALA A 397 -25.91 16.40 9.17
CA ALA A 397 -26.79 17.52 8.82
C ALA A 397 -27.21 18.37 10.05
N ARG A 398 -27.22 17.78 11.24
CA ARG A 398 -27.60 18.48 12.48
C ARG A 398 -26.54 19.47 12.91
N ARG A 399 -25.27 19.14 12.68
CA ARG A 399 -24.12 19.94 13.09
C ARG A 399 -23.46 20.68 11.92
N ALA A 400 -23.95 20.47 10.69
CA ALA A 400 -23.26 20.89 9.47
C ALA A 400 -21.77 20.48 9.52
N GLN A 401 -21.52 19.21 9.73
CA GLN A 401 -20.20 18.65 9.98
C GLN A 401 -19.91 17.47 9.06
N ILE A 402 -18.69 17.37 8.59
CA ILE A 402 -18.17 16.24 7.81
C ILE A 402 -17.43 15.34 8.79
N CYS A 403 -17.83 14.09 8.91
CA CYS A 403 -17.12 13.07 9.65
C CYS A 403 -16.29 12.25 8.68
N VAL A 404 -15.00 12.11 8.93
CA VAL A 404 -14.04 11.46 8.02
C VAL A 404 -13.27 10.38 8.77
N ALA A 405 -13.29 9.16 8.28
CA ALA A 405 -12.39 8.11 8.74
C ALA A 405 -11.09 8.15 7.94
N ASN A 406 -9.96 8.36 8.63
CA ASN A 406 -8.64 8.36 8.02
C ASN A 406 -7.97 7.03 8.34
N ILE A 407 -7.78 6.19 7.34
CA ILE A 407 -7.32 4.80 7.49
C ILE A 407 -5.96 4.74 8.18
N LYS A 408 -4.99 5.53 7.70
CA LYS A 408 -3.65 5.64 8.29
C LYS A 408 -3.56 6.70 9.40
N GLY A 409 -4.53 7.61 9.50
CA GLY A 409 -4.67 8.59 10.57
C GLY A 409 -3.45 9.49 10.75
N ILE A 410 -2.57 9.14 11.69
CA ILE A 410 -1.32 9.85 11.98
C ILE A 410 -0.08 8.96 11.78
N GLY A 411 -0.25 7.77 11.23
CA GLY A 411 0.82 6.79 11.02
C GLY A 411 1.28 6.09 12.29
N SER A 412 2.51 5.59 12.29
CA SER A 412 3.13 4.96 13.45
C SER A 412 3.48 6.01 14.51
N VAL A 413 3.16 5.70 15.76
CA VAL A 413 3.36 6.58 16.91
C VAL A 413 4.38 5.96 17.86
N LYS A 414 5.27 6.78 18.41
CA LYS A 414 6.30 6.35 19.36
C LYS A 414 5.68 5.74 20.61
N ALA A 415 5.98 4.48 20.84
CA ALA A 415 5.56 3.77 22.05
C ALA A 415 6.60 3.92 23.17
N LEU A 416 6.11 3.99 24.39
CA LEU A 416 6.94 4.10 25.60
C LEU A 416 7.04 2.73 26.26
N ASP A 417 8.26 2.29 26.56
CA ASP A 417 8.47 1.21 27.49
C ASP A 417 8.34 1.73 28.93
N LYS A 418 7.23 1.40 29.58
CA LYS A 418 6.93 1.82 30.95
C LYS A 418 7.87 1.18 32.00
N GLY A 419 8.54 0.10 31.64
CA GLY A 419 9.42 -0.65 32.53
C GLY A 419 10.88 -0.19 32.51
N SER A 420 11.43 0.07 31.33
CA SER A 420 12.85 0.39 31.13
C SER A 420 13.12 1.86 30.88
N GLY A 421 12.07 2.67 30.63
CA GLY A 421 12.21 4.05 30.18
C GLY A 421 12.63 4.20 28.73
N GLY A 422 12.76 3.10 27.99
CA GLY A 422 13.04 3.07 26.56
C GLY A 422 11.83 3.55 25.74
N MET A 423 12.08 3.93 24.49
CA MET A 423 11.03 4.31 23.56
C MET A 423 11.48 4.12 22.11
N GLY A 424 10.58 3.70 21.25
CA GLY A 424 10.87 3.54 19.83
C GLY A 424 9.61 3.32 19.03
N PHE A 425 9.81 2.85 17.80
CA PHE A 425 8.76 2.68 16.81
C PHE A 425 8.77 1.28 16.23
N ASN A 426 7.60 0.92 15.76
CA ASN A 426 7.33 -0.25 14.92
C ASN A 426 6.24 0.19 13.92
N SER A 427 6.34 -0.18 12.65
CA SER A 427 5.42 0.26 11.60
C SER A 427 3.96 -0.15 11.86
N HIS A 428 3.73 -1.21 12.63
CA HIS A 428 2.40 -1.71 13.00
C HIS A 428 1.80 -1.03 14.24
N GLN A 429 2.51 -0.12 14.89
CA GLN A 429 1.97 0.74 15.97
C GLN A 429 1.26 1.96 15.38
N TYR A 430 0.37 1.72 14.43
CA TYR A 430 -0.37 2.78 13.74
C TYR A 430 -1.56 3.29 14.55
N HIS A 431 -1.84 4.56 14.37
CA HIS A 431 -3.03 5.23 14.88
C HIS A 431 -3.86 5.77 13.72
N GLY A 432 -4.93 5.07 13.37
CA GLY A 432 -5.97 5.66 12.55
C GLY A 432 -6.66 6.82 13.26
N SER A 433 -7.48 7.59 12.56
CA SER A 433 -8.17 8.71 13.18
C SER A 433 -9.54 8.99 12.57
N ILE A 434 -10.39 9.67 13.34
CA ILE A 434 -11.59 10.31 12.83
C ILE A 434 -11.41 11.82 12.86
N SER A 435 -11.60 12.48 11.71
CA SER A 435 -11.67 13.94 11.64
C SER A 435 -13.14 14.38 11.72
N LEU A 436 -13.45 15.25 12.67
CA LEU A 436 -14.76 15.92 12.78
C LEU A 436 -14.60 17.37 12.29
N VAL A 437 -15.00 17.62 11.04
CA VAL A 437 -14.69 18.83 10.30
C VAL A 437 -15.96 19.68 10.14
N PRO A 438 -16.05 20.90 10.68
CA PRO A 438 -17.15 21.80 10.37
C PRO A 438 -17.25 22.05 8.86
N ALA A 439 -18.48 22.05 8.33
CA ALA A 439 -18.67 22.41 6.92
C ALA A 439 -18.11 23.83 6.66
N PRO A 440 -17.25 24.00 5.63
CA PRO A 440 -16.50 25.24 5.45
C PRO A 440 -17.42 26.42 5.09
N LYS A 441 -17.18 27.57 5.73
CA LYS A 441 -17.86 28.84 5.43
C LYS A 441 -17.30 29.43 4.13
N LYS A 442 -18.05 30.41 3.61
CA LYS A 442 -17.60 31.17 2.44
C LYS A 442 -16.28 31.87 2.73
N GLY A 443 -15.27 31.67 1.89
CA GLY A 443 -13.93 32.28 2.00
C GLY A 443 -12.90 31.42 2.76
N GLU A 444 -13.30 30.37 3.51
CA GLU A 444 -12.35 29.50 4.20
C GLU A 444 -11.66 28.50 3.26
N LEU A 445 -12.36 28.07 2.21
CA LEU A 445 -11.87 27.02 1.30
C LEU A 445 -10.58 27.38 0.55
N GLU A 446 -10.35 28.66 0.26
CA GLU A 446 -9.14 29.09 -0.42
C GLU A 446 -7.90 28.81 0.42
N GLY A 447 -7.92 29.21 1.69
CA GLY A 447 -6.82 28.96 2.63
C GLY A 447 -6.62 27.47 2.92
N LEU A 448 -7.73 26.72 3.09
CA LEU A 448 -7.66 25.28 3.32
C LEU A 448 -7.10 24.54 2.08
N SER A 449 -7.50 24.96 0.88
CA SER A 449 -6.97 24.39 -0.36
C SER A 449 -5.48 24.66 -0.53
N ALA A 450 -5.03 25.90 -0.24
CA ALA A 450 -3.62 26.24 -0.27
C ALA A 450 -2.81 25.39 0.71
N GLN A 451 -3.37 25.10 1.90
CA GLN A 451 -2.73 24.20 2.86
C GLN A 451 -2.64 22.77 2.32
N VAL A 452 -3.67 22.24 1.69
CA VAL A 452 -3.63 20.90 1.06
C VAL A 452 -2.57 20.86 -0.04
N TRP A 453 -2.51 21.86 -0.91
CA TRP A 453 -1.50 21.93 -1.97
C TRP A 453 -0.08 21.99 -1.42
N HIS A 454 0.13 22.73 -0.36
CA HIS A 454 1.41 22.73 0.36
C HIS A 454 1.74 21.34 0.91
N ASN A 455 0.79 20.68 1.58
CA ASN A 455 0.96 19.40 2.24
C ASN A 455 1.41 18.28 1.29
N TYR A 456 0.89 18.23 0.06
CA TYR A 456 1.33 17.24 -0.92
C TYR A 456 2.31 17.81 -1.97
N ARG A 457 2.91 18.97 -1.68
CA ARG A 457 3.98 19.60 -2.46
C ARG A 457 3.60 19.81 -3.93
N ARG A 458 2.38 20.28 -4.20
CA ARG A 458 1.85 20.45 -5.57
C ARG A 458 2.76 21.27 -6.48
N ASP A 459 3.48 22.27 -5.94
CA ASP A 459 4.41 23.09 -6.73
C ASP A 459 5.60 22.26 -7.25
N GLN A 460 6.05 21.25 -6.49
CA GLN A 460 7.10 20.34 -6.93
C GLN A 460 6.62 19.46 -8.10
N MET A 461 5.37 19.05 -8.10
CA MET A 461 4.77 18.31 -9.21
C MET A 461 4.80 19.12 -10.51
N ALA A 462 4.56 20.44 -10.43
CA ALA A 462 4.69 21.33 -11.60
C ALA A 462 6.15 21.48 -12.06
N VAL A 463 7.09 21.57 -11.11
CA VAL A 463 8.54 21.61 -11.41
C VAL A 463 9.02 20.31 -12.07
N ALA A 464 8.51 19.18 -11.62
CA ALA A 464 8.86 17.85 -12.17
C ALA A 464 8.45 17.69 -13.65
N GLN A 465 7.49 18.44 -14.11
CA GLN A 465 6.98 18.40 -15.49
C GLN A 465 7.57 19.49 -16.40
N LEU A 466 8.55 20.26 -15.90
CA LEU A 466 9.19 21.30 -16.73
C LEU A 466 10.03 20.65 -17.86
N PRO A 467 9.96 21.20 -19.09
CA PRO A 467 10.73 20.67 -20.20
C PRO A 467 12.24 20.84 -19.97
N PRO A 468 13.07 19.98 -20.57
CA PRO A 468 14.53 20.09 -20.49
C PRO A 468 15.03 21.41 -21.05
N ARG A 469 16.09 21.96 -20.45
CA ARG A 469 16.77 23.14 -20.95
C ARG A 469 17.80 22.72 -22.03
N PRO A 470 17.96 23.46 -23.12
CA PRO A 470 18.95 23.15 -24.13
C PRO A 470 20.38 23.38 -23.63
N GLY A 471 21.32 22.55 -24.08
CA GLY A 471 22.75 22.74 -23.85
C GLY A 471 23.24 22.50 -22.41
N GLN A 472 22.47 21.82 -21.59
CA GLN A 472 22.93 21.44 -20.24
C GLN A 472 24.02 20.37 -20.31
N PRO A 473 25.09 20.49 -19.50
CA PRO A 473 26.11 19.44 -19.42
C PRO A 473 25.52 18.20 -18.71
N PRO A 474 26.06 17.00 -19.01
CA PRO A 474 25.70 15.79 -18.28
C PRO A 474 25.99 15.92 -16.78
N ARG A 475 25.03 15.52 -15.92
CA ARG A 475 25.16 15.50 -14.46
C ARG A 475 24.80 14.11 -13.91
N PRO A 476 25.24 13.73 -12.72
CA PRO A 476 24.81 12.48 -12.10
C PRO A 476 23.27 12.38 -12.03
N VAL A 477 22.61 13.37 -11.46
CA VAL A 477 21.16 13.52 -11.48
C VAL A 477 20.83 14.84 -12.19
N PRO A 478 20.23 14.81 -13.38
CA PRO A 478 19.79 16.02 -14.07
C PRO A 478 18.76 16.81 -13.27
N GLU A 479 18.71 18.13 -13.43
CA GLU A 479 17.71 18.96 -12.72
C GLU A 479 16.31 18.83 -13.31
N ARG A 480 16.22 18.56 -14.62
CA ARG A 480 14.95 18.34 -15.31
C ARG A 480 14.99 17.06 -16.13
N ILE A 481 13.86 16.44 -16.25
CA ILE A 481 13.70 15.24 -17.07
C ILE A 481 14.06 15.53 -18.52
N GLY A 482 14.84 14.63 -19.13
CA GLY A 482 15.33 14.79 -20.50
C GLY A 482 16.62 15.62 -20.64
N GLU A 483 17.13 16.23 -19.55
CA GLU A 483 18.51 16.74 -19.54
C GLU A 483 19.50 15.57 -19.44
N PRO A 484 20.73 15.69 -19.95
CA PRO A 484 21.66 14.57 -20.02
C PRO A 484 22.18 14.14 -18.64
N SER A 485 22.19 12.82 -18.40
CA SER A 485 22.87 12.20 -17.25
C SER A 485 24.25 11.67 -17.67
N VAL A 486 25.19 11.59 -16.71
CA VAL A 486 26.44 10.84 -16.85
C VAL A 486 26.17 9.33 -16.81
N PHE A 487 25.05 8.91 -16.23
CA PHE A 487 24.64 7.51 -16.14
C PHE A 487 23.78 7.09 -17.33
N LYS A 488 24.01 5.89 -17.80
CA LYS A 488 23.19 5.21 -18.83
C LYS A 488 22.43 4.02 -18.23
N HIS A 489 22.93 3.50 -17.11
CA HIS A 489 22.46 2.29 -16.47
C HIS A 489 22.12 2.55 -15.03
N VAL A 490 20.94 2.13 -14.63
CA VAL A 490 20.46 2.11 -13.25
C VAL A 490 20.25 0.66 -12.84
N VAL A 491 20.92 0.25 -11.77
CA VAL A 491 20.70 -1.05 -11.12
C VAL A 491 19.93 -0.77 -9.83
N TYR A 492 18.71 -1.26 -9.75
CA TYR A 492 17.82 -1.10 -8.62
C TYR A 492 17.69 -2.42 -7.87
N VAL A 493 18.13 -2.46 -6.61
CA VAL A 493 18.08 -3.66 -5.77
C VAL A 493 17.00 -3.47 -4.71
N ILE A 494 16.03 -4.37 -4.69
CA ILE A 494 14.97 -4.43 -3.68
C ILE A 494 15.34 -5.57 -2.73
N LYS A 495 15.43 -5.23 -1.43
CA LYS A 495 15.77 -6.12 -0.32
C LYS A 495 14.57 -6.28 0.59
N GLU A 496 14.62 -7.22 1.56
CA GLU A 496 13.48 -7.63 2.36
C GLU A 496 13.67 -7.32 3.85
N ASN A 497 12.90 -6.35 4.31
CA ASN A 497 12.29 -6.20 5.61
C ASN A 497 13.24 -5.86 6.76
N ARG A 498 14.19 -4.90 6.59
CA ARG A 498 15.03 -4.47 7.72
C ARG A 498 14.91 -2.97 8.00
N THR A 499 14.83 -2.62 9.28
CA THR A 499 14.96 -1.25 9.73
C THR A 499 16.43 -0.83 9.79
N TYR A 500 16.67 0.48 9.84
CA TYR A 500 18.01 1.02 9.98
C TYR A 500 18.70 0.51 11.27
N ASP A 501 18.03 0.59 12.42
CA ASP A 501 18.63 0.16 13.68
C ASP A 501 18.93 -1.34 13.73
N GLN A 502 18.15 -2.19 13.07
CA GLN A 502 18.40 -3.63 13.03
C GLN A 502 19.74 -3.96 12.35
N VAL A 503 20.19 -3.17 11.37
CA VAL A 503 21.37 -3.44 10.55
C VAL A 503 22.50 -2.43 10.82
N LEU A 504 22.22 -1.13 10.72
CA LEU A 504 23.19 -0.06 10.83
C LEU A 504 23.16 0.68 12.18
N GLY A 505 22.44 0.12 13.16
CA GLY A 505 22.37 0.69 14.52
C GLY A 505 23.73 0.84 15.20
N ASP A 506 24.72 0.01 14.84
CA ASP A 506 26.10 0.06 15.35
C ASP A 506 27.09 0.87 14.46
N GLU A 507 26.61 1.55 13.39
CA GLU A 507 27.45 2.44 12.58
C GLU A 507 27.62 3.79 13.28
N PRO A 508 28.83 4.13 13.78
CA PRO A 508 29.02 5.26 14.69
C PRO A 508 28.89 6.64 14.04
N ARG A 509 28.85 6.73 12.70
CA ARG A 509 28.72 8.00 11.98
C ARG A 509 27.27 8.44 11.80
N GLY A 510 26.33 7.50 11.92
CA GLY A 510 24.90 7.74 11.75
C GLY A 510 24.17 7.91 13.07
N ASN A 511 22.88 8.19 12.99
CA ASN A 511 21.95 8.23 14.11
C ASN A 511 21.36 6.85 14.34
N GLY A 512 22.19 5.85 14.73
CA GLY A 512 21.80 4.50 15.05
C GLY A 512 21.79 4.22 16.55
N ASP A 513 20.97 3.24 16.97
CA ASP A 513 21.00 2.71 18.36
C ASP A 513 21.60 1.30 18.34
N ALA A 514 22.85 1.18 18.79
CA ALA A 514 23.58 -0.09 18.85
C ALA A 514 22.91 -1.13 19.76
N SER A 515 22.12 -0.70 20.74
CA SER A 515 21.38 -1.62 21.61
C SER A 515 20.26 -2.36 20.86
N LEU A 516 19.73 -1.74 19.82
CA LEU A 516 18.68 -2.28 18.95
C LEU A 516 19.22 -3.06 17.75
N CYS A 517 20.52 -2.93 17.46
CA CYS A 517 21.16 -3.61 16.34
C CYS A 517 21.31 -5.10 16.59
N ILE A 518 20.76 -5.93 15.70
CA ILE A 518 20.86 -7.39 15.76
C ILE A 518 21.68 -7.98 14.61
N PHE A 519 21.85 -7.26 13.51
CA PHE A 519 22.59 -7.67 12.33
C PHE A 519 23.72 -6.69 11.99
N GLY A 520 24.47 -6.28 13.01
CA GLY A 520 25.54 -5.30 12.90
C GLY A 520 26.74 -5.75 12.06
N GLN A 521 27.83 -4.97 12.09
CA GLN A 521 29.01 -5.12 11.23
C GLN A 521 29.59 -6.55 11.16
N ALA A 522 29.49 -7.33 12.25
CA ALA A 522 29.97 -8.71 12.26
C ALA A 522 29.20 -9.65 11.30
N ILE A 523 27.96 -9.31 10.98
CA ILE A 523 27.09 -10.11 10.10
C ILE A 523 26.96 -9.45 8.73
N THR A 524 26.97 -8.10 8.68
CA THR A 524 26.81 -7.29 7.47
C THR A 524 28.06 -6.47 7.13
N PRO A 525 29.24 -7.10 7.00
CA PRO A 525 30.48 -6.36 6.75
C PRO A 525 30.48 -5.57 5.41
N ASN A 526 29.78 -6.08 4.39
CA ASN A 526 29.71 -5.42 3.09
C ASN A 526 28.79 -4.20 3.14
N GLN A 527 27.63 -4.30 3.75
CA GLN A 527 26.71 -3.15 3.92
C GLN A 527 27.40 -2.04 4.72
N HIS A 528 28.10 -2.36 5.80
CA HIS A 528 28.87 -1.39 6.58
C HIS A 528 30.02 -0.77 5.77
N ARG A 529 30.73 -1.57 4.99
CA ARG A 529 31.78 -1.07 4.11
C ARG A 529 31.22 -0.15 3.03
N LEU A 530 30.10 -0.50 2.42
CA LEU A 530 29.43 0.29 1.40
C LEU A 530 29.06 1.68 1.93
N VAL A 531 28.41 1.76 3.11
CA VAL A 531 28.06 3.06 3.67
C VAL A 531 29.26 3.88 4.13
N ARG A 532 30.39 3.24 4.42
CA ARG A 532 31.66 3.92 4.78
C ARG A 532 32.45 4.40 3.57
N GLU A 533 32.47 3.65 2.49
CA GLU A 533 33.16 4.02 1.26
C GLU A 533 32.35 4.99 0.39
N PHE A 534 31.04 4.84 0.36
CA PHE A 534 30.12 5.73 -0.36
C PHE A 534 29.35 6.64 0.63
N VAL A 535 28.07 6.82 0.46
CA VAL A 535 27.26 7.65 1.37
C VAL A 535 26.53 6.77 2.39
N LEU A 536 26.48 7.23 3.64
CA LEU A 536 25.54 6.76 4.63
C LEU A 536 24.26 7.58 4.53
N LEU A 537 23.16 6.94 4.15
CA LEU A 537 21.83 7.54 4.10
C LEU A 537 21.18 7.40 5.48
N ASP A 538 21.35 8.42 6.31
CA ASP A 538 21.01 8.37 7.72
C ASP A 538 19.54 8.70 8.03
N ASN A 539 18.79 9.16 7.02
CA ASN A 539 17.41 9.63 7.17
C ASN A 539 16.54 9.18 5.99
N THR A 540 16.44 7.85 5.80
CA THR A 540 15.73 7.23 4.68
C THR A 540 14.66 6.27 5.18
N TYR A 541 13.51 6.22 4.47
CA TYR A 541 12.29 5.57 4.91
C TYR A 541 11.67 4.70 3.83
N CYS A 542 11.12 3.54 4.20
CA CYS A 542 10.18 2.82 3.35
C CYS A 542 8.87 3.60 3.25
N SER A 543 8.27 3.60 2.07
CA SER A 543 6.93 4.15 1.85
C SER A 543 5.82 3.16 2.22
N GLY A 544 6.10 1.85 2.13
CA GLY A 544 5.27 0.74 2.58
C GLY A 544 5.45 0.38 4.05
N ILE A 545 4.64 -0.54 4.55
CA ILE A 545 4.70 -1.07 5.93
C ILE A 545 4.73 -2.59 6.01
N LEU A 546 4.42 -3.28 4.90
CA LEU A 546 4.53 -4.71 4.69
C LEU A 546 4.65 -5.00 3.19
N SER A 547 5.06 -6.20 2.77
CA SER A 547 5.43 -6.46 1.38
C SER A 547 4.30 -6.23 0.36
N ALA A 548 3.03 -6.42 0.73
CA ALA A 548 1.90 -6.16 -0.18
C ALA A 548 1.85 -4.70 -0.66
N ASP A 549 2.16 -3.71 0.18
CA ASP A 549 2.28 -2.32 -0.26
C ASP A 549 3.73 -1.91 -0.53
N GLY A 550 4.72 -2.55 0.05
CA GLY A 550 6.14 -2.31 -0.15
C GLY A 550 6.60 -2.48 -1.59
N HIS A 551 6.31 -3.64 -2.20
CA HIS A 551 6.62 -3.90 -3.61
C HIS A 551 5.85 -3.00 -4.57
N GLN A 552 4.61 -2.60 -4.22
CA GLN A 552 3.87 -1.62 -5.00
C GLN A 552 4.53 -0.22 -4.91
N TRP A 553 4.89 0.24 -3.71
CA TRP A 553 5.63 1.49 -3.54
C TRP A 553 6.97 1.46 -4.27
N SER A 554 7.72 0.35 -4.20
CA SER A 554 9.03 0.19 -4.82
C SER A 554 8.99 0.16 -6.35
N THR A 555 7.84 -0.15 -6.94
CA THR A 555 7.73 -0.33 -8.40
C THR A 555 6.75 0.61 -9.09
N THR A 556 5.76 1.16 -8.37
CA THR A 556 4.76 2.08 -8.93
C THR A 556 4.77 3.47 -8.28
N ALA A 557 5.54 3.66 -7.20
CA ALA A 557 5.48 4.85 -6.35
C ALA A 557 4.07 5.14 -5.81
N PHE A 558 3.21 4.12 -5.63
CA PHE A 558 1.80 4.34 -5.30
C PHE A 558 1.18 3.17 -4.53
N ALA A 559 0.39 3.49 -3.50
CA ALA A 559 -0.56 2.54 -2.91
C ALA A 559 -1.99 2.94 -3.28
N THR A 560 -2.69 2.03 -3.95
CA THR A 560 -4.06 2.26 -4.44
C THR A 560 -5.09 2.21 -3.31
N ASP A 561 -6.30 2.72 -3.56
CA ASP A 561 -7.46 2.54 -2.67
C ASP A 561 -7.73 1.06 -2.36
N TYR A 562 -7.52 0.18 -3.35
CA TYR A 562 -7.59 -1.27 -3.16
C TYR A 562 -6.64 -1.75 -2.05
N LEU A 563 -5.35 -1.38 -2.13
CA LEU A 563 -4.34 -1.75 -1.14
C LEU A 563 -4.72 -1.26 0.26
N GLU A 564 -5.00 0.03 0.39
CA GLU A 564 -5.29 0.64 1.68
C GLU A 564 -6.53 0.04 2.38
N LYS A 565 -7.54 -0.36 1.60
CA LYS A 565 -8.76 -1.01 2.12
C LYS A 565 -8.63 -2.51 2.31
N SER A 566 -7.65 -3.15 1.69
CA SER A 566 -7.39 -4.58 1.84
C SER A 566 -6.60 -4.94 3.10
N PHE A 567 -5.98 -3.99 3.76
CA PHE A 567 -5.22 -4.21 5.02
C PHE A 567 -6.03 -4.95 6.09
N ALA A 568 -7.35 -4.83 6.12
CA ALA A 568 -8.20 -5.66 6.96
C ALA A 568 -8.28 -7.08 6.37
N GLY A 569 -7.33 -7.93 6.77
CA GLY A 569 -7.31 -9.36 6.48
C GLY A 569 -6.97 -9.78 5.06
N TRP A 570 -6.59 -8.87 4.16
CA TRP A 570 -6.21 -9.18 2.76
C TRP A 570 -7.14 -10.19 2.09
N PRO A 571 -8.44 -9.92 2.05
CA PRO A 571 -9.40 -10.98 1.77
C PRO A 571 -9.35 -11.47 0.32
N ARG A 572 -9.11 -10.57 -0.64
CA ARG A 572 -9.09 -10.90 -2.06
C ARG A 572 -7.70 -11.37 -2.53
N SER A 573 -6.66 -10.67 -2.16
CA SER A 573 -5.26 -10.99 -2.50
C SER A 573 -4.32 -10.35 -1.52
N TYR A 574 -3.08 -10.84 -1.50
CA TYR A 574 -1.93 -10.19 -0.88
C TYR A 574 -0.98 -9.81 -2.04
N PRO A 575 -1.09 -8.59 -2.63
CA PRO A 575 -0.59 -8.34 -3.98
C PRO A 575 0.87 -7.87 -4.03
N ASP A 576 1.77 -8.62 -3.41
CA ASP A 576 3.22 -8.45 -3.53
C ASP A 576 3.79 -8.96 -4.87
N GLY A 577 3.00 -9.74 -5.61
CA GLY A 577 3.38 -10.27 -6.92
C GLY A 577 4.26 -11.52 -6.89
N MET A 578 4.46 -12.16 -5.74
CA MET A 578 5.37 -13.30 -5.60
C MET A 578 4.70 -14.67 -5.79
N GLY A 579 3.39 -14.72 -6.01
CA GLY A 579 2.65 -15.96 -6.21
C GLY A 579 1.30 -15.79 -6.91
N PRO A 580 0.62 -16.92 -7.26
CA PRO A 580 -0.62 -16.86 -8.05
C PRO A 580 -1.83 -16.32 -7.29
N ASP A 581 -1.83 -16.35 -5.95
CA ASP A 581 -2.85 -15.71 -5.11
C ASP A 581 -2.52 -14.25 -4.79
N GLU A 582 -1.31 -13.84 -5.13
CA GLU A 582 -0.73 -12.53 -4.90
C GLU A 582 -0.74 -11.66 -6.18
N ALA A 583 -0.98 -12.25 -7.34
CA ALA A 583 -1.19 -11.51 -8.59
C ALA A 583 -2.63 -10.97 -8.67
N ASP A 584 -2.77 -9.66 -8.73
CA ASP A 584 -4.08 -9.01 -8.77
C ASP A 584 -4.04 -7.68 -9.52
N ALA A 585 -4.48 -7.69 -10.76
CA ALA A 585 -4.50 -6.51 -11.62
C ALA A 585 -5.41 -5.37 -11.10
N LEU A 586 -6.32 -5.66 -10.14
CA LEU A 586 -7.12 -4.63 -9.46
C LEU A 586 -6.31 -3.82 -8.44
N ALA A 587 -5.22 -4.40 -7.93
CA ALA A 587 -4.37 -3.76 -6.93
C ALA A 587 -3.34 -2.81 -7.56
N TYR A 588 -2.99 -3.01 -8.83
CA TYR A 588 -1.91 -2.29 -9.50
C TYR A 588 -2.29 -0.83 -9.77
N ALA A 589 -1.30 0.06 -9.62
CA ALA A 589 -1.52 1.48 -9.86
C ALA A 589 -1.88 1.76 -11.33
N PRO A 590 -2.94 2.52 -11.61
CA PRO A 590 -3.32 2.87 -12.99
C PRO A 590 -2.26 3.65 -13.76
N SER A 591 -1.31 4.28 -13.08
CA SER A 591 -0.16 4.94 -13.69
C SER A 591 0.89 3.98 -14.25
N GLY A 592 0.81 2.68 -13.91
CA GLY A 592 1.77 1.66 -14.34
C GLY A 592 2.97 1.52 -13.43
N PHE A 593 3.83 0.59 -13.77
CA PHE A 593 5.07 0.30 -13.08
C PHE A 593 6.25 1.05 -13.68
N ILE A 594 7.35 1.17 -12.94
CA ILE A 594 8.58 1.81 -13.43
C ILE A 594 9.13 1.12 -14.70
N TRP A 595 8.95 -0.18 -14.83
CA TRP A 595 9.34 -0.90 -16.06
C TRP A 595 8.44 -0.57 -17.25
N ASP A 596 7.13 -0.35 -17.04
CA ASP A 596 6.22 0.08 -18.10
C ASP A 596 6.59 1.49 -18.58
N ASN A 597 6.92 2.38 -17.63
CA ASN A 597 7.42 3.72 -17.93
C ASN A 597 8.73 3.68 -18.72
N ALA A 598 9.69 2.87 -18.29
CA ALA A 598 10.97 2.71 -18.97
C ALA A 598 10.79 2.19 -20.41
N LEU A 599 9.98 1.14 -20.60
CA LEU A 599 9.72 0.55 -21.91
C LEU A 599 8.98 1.51 -22.84
N ALA A 600 7.98 2.25 -22.33
CA ALA A 600 7.25 3.25 -23.11
C ALA A 600 8.15 4.39 -23.61
N HIS A 601 9.30 4.64 -22.94
CA HIS A 601 10.30 5.65 -23.33
C HIS A 601 11.55 5.05 -23.98
N GLY A 602 11.44 3.82 -24.52
CA GLY A 602 12.48 3.20 -25.33
C GLY A 602 13.73 2.75 -24.54
N LYS A 603 13.60 2.57 -23.21
CA LYS A 603 14.70 2.03 -22.40
C LYS A 603 14.68 0.51 -22.41
N THR A 604 15.87 -0.07 -22.33
CA THR A 604 16.04 -1.52 -22.20
C THR A 604 15.95 -1.94 -20.75
N LEU A 605 15.35 -3.12 -20.51
CA LEU A 605 15.03 -3.64 -19.19
C LEU A 605 15.60 -5.03 -18.96
N ARG A 606 16.03 -5.32 -17.74
CA ARG A 606 16.23 -6.68 -17.22
C ARG A 606 15.67 -6.77 -15.80
N ASN A 607 14.81 -7.74 -15.55
CA ASN A 607 14.23 -8.01 -14.24
C ASN A 607 14.75 -9.33 -13.69
N TYR A 608 15.25 -9.31 -12.47
CA TYR A 608 15.72 -10.48 -11.74
C TYR A 608 14.82 -10.71 -10.52
N GLY A 609 13.70 -11.36 -10.74
CA GLY A 609 12.87 -11.93 -9.69
C GLY A 609 11.82 -11.04 -9.03
N GLU A 610 11.75 -9.77 -9.35
CA GLU A 610 10.67 -8.89 -8.87
C GLU A 610 9.35 -9.25 -9.57
N PHE A 611 8.24 -9.35 -8.84
CA PHE A 611 6.93 -9.82 -9.32
C PHE A 611 7.02 -11.19 -10.02
N ALA A 612 7.64 -12.17 -9.36
CA ALA A 612 7.87 -13.49 -9.90
C ALA A 612 7.56 -14.62 -8.91
N GLU A 613 6.67 -15.53 -9.31
CA GLU A 613 6.42 -16.76 -8.55
C GLU A 613 7.61 -17.72 -8.68
N PRO A 614 8.23 -18.16 -7.57
CA PRO A 614 9.28 -19.16 -7.58
C PRO A 614 8.73 -20.56 -7.87
N LYS A 615 9.51 -21.36 -8.60
CA LYS A 615 9.23 -22.77 -8.89
C LYS A 615 10.47 -23.60 -8.65
N VAL A 616 10.74 -23.88 -7.37
CA VAL A 616 11.89 -24.68 -6.93
C VAL A 616 11.42 -26.11 -6.67
N THR A 617 11.92 -27.05 -7.44
CA THR A 617 11.45 -28.44 -7.41
C THR A 617 12.61 -29.43 -7.45
N TRP A 618 12.33 -30.66 -6.98
CA TRP A 618 13.26 -31.75 -7.21
C TRP A 618 13.36 -32.11 -8.69
N ARG A 619 14.56 -32.38 -9.16
CA ARG A 619 14.75 -32.89 -10.53
C ARG A 619 14.14 -34.28 -10.71
N ASP A 620 14.17 -35.10 -9.67
CA ASP A 620 13.41 -36.36 -9.66
C ASP A 620 11.95 -36.11 -9.28
N PRO A 621 10.97 -36.25 -10.21
CA PRO A 621 9.56 -35.98 -9.93
C PRO A 621 8.92 -36.98 -8.94
N LYS A 622 9.61 -38.07 -8.62
CA LYS A 622 9.14 -39.04 -7.61
C LYS A 622 9.39 -38.57 -6.20
N ARG A 623 10.34 -37.66 -6.00
CA ARG A 623 10.66 -37.11 -4.69
C ARG A 623 9.56 -36.13 -4.27
N LYS A 624 8.97 -36.38 -3.09
CA LYS A 624 7.87 -35.56 -2.54
C LYS A 624 8.39 -34.37 -1.76
N GLY A 625 7.57 -33.32 -1.66
CA GLY A 625 7.87 -32.09 -0.97
C GLY A 625 8.77 -31.17 -1.78
N SER A 626 9.05 -29.98 -1.23
CA SER A 626 9.96 -28.99 -1.83
C SER A 626 11.39 -29.23 -1.36
N PRO A 627 12.41 -28.88 -2.17
CA PRO A 627 13.81 -28.85 -1.71
C PRO A 627 13.95 -27.93 -0.51
N ASP A 628 14.81 -28.34 0.45
CA ASP A 628 15.23 -27.50 1.57
C ASP A 628 16.45 -26.65 1.20
N PHE A 629 16.86 -25.78 2.11
CA PHE A 629 18.00 -24.89 1.90
C PHE A 629 19.29 -25.66 1.59
N LEU A 630 19.59 -26.73 2.33
CA LEU A 630 20.82 -27.50 2.09
C LEU A 630 20.85 -28.17 0.72
N ALA A 631 19.70 -28.68 0.24
CA ALA A 631 19.61 -29.23 -1.10
C ALA A 631 19.86 -28.16 -2.18
N CYS A 632 19.28 -26.98 -2.00
CA CYS A 632 19.50 -25.84 -2.91
C CYS A 632 20.97 -25.35 -2.84
N TYR A 633 21.52 -25.22 -1.63
CA TYR A 633 22.89 -24.78 -1.39
C TYR A 633 23.92 -25.73 -2.02
N ARG A 634 23.78 -27.05 -1.84
CA ARG A 634 24.64 -28.07 -2.44
C ARG A 634 24.52 -28.11 -3.97
N THR A 635 23.29 -27.92 -4.48
CA THR A 635 23.09 -27.82 -5.92
C THR A 635 23.76 -26.56 -6.48
N TRP A 636 23.66 -25.41 -5.80
CA TRP A 636 24.38 -24.19 -6.18
C TRP A 636 25.89 -24.40 -6.14
N LYS A 637 26.43 -25.05 -5.13
CA LYS A 637 27.87 -25.37 -5.02
C LYS A 637 28.38 -26.36 -6.10
N GLY A 638 27.48 -27.02 -6.83
CA GLY A 638 27.81 -28.07 -7.78
C GLY A 638 28.16 -29.41 -7.14
N GLU A 639 27.89 -29.58 -5.84
CA GLU A 639 28.09 -30.83 -5.09
C GLU A 639 27.01 -31.87 -5.46
N THR A 640 25.82 -31.41 -5.80
CA THR A 640 24.71 -32.20 -6.28
C THR A 640 24.06 -31.57 -7.50
N ASN A 641 23.14 -32.28 -8.16
CA ASN A 641 22.34 -31.75 -9.27
C ASN A 641 20.89 -32.18 -9.12
N GLU A 642 20.38 -32.05 -7.88
CA GLU A 642 19.08 -32.61 -7.54
C GLU A 642 17.92 -31.60 -7.53
N VAL A 643 18.22 -30.29 -7.59
CA VAL A 643 17.23 -29.21 -7.59
C VAL A 643 17.13 -28.54 -8.95
N LEU A 644 15.89 -28.20 -9.33
CA LEU A 644 15.58 -27.34 -10.47
C LEU A 644 15.13 -25.97 -9.95
N PHE A 645 15.83 -24.94 -10.40
CA PHE A 645 15.48 -23.55 -10.11
C PHE A 645 14.73 -22.97 -11.30
N ALA A 646 13.51 -22.51 -11.05
CA ALA A 646 12.70 -21.83 -12.06
C ALA A 646 11.84 -20.73 -11.40
N SER A 647 11.36 -19.82 -12.20
CA SER A 647 10.36 -18.83 -11.83
C SER A 647 9.49 -18.46 -13.04
N GLN A 648 8.34 -17.87 -12.75
CA GLN A 648 7.50 -17.27 -13.79
C GLN A 648 7.07 -15.87 -13.36
N PRO A 649 7.10 -14.87 -14.25
CA PRO A 649 6.60 -13.55 -13.97
C PRO A 649 5.10 -13.56 -13.73
N MET A 650 4.65 -12.79 -12.77
CA MET A 650 3.23 -12.66 -12.40
C MET A 650 2.54 -11.48 -13.11
N VAL A 651 3.32 -10.56 -13.66
CA VAL A 651 2.85 -9.48 -14.53
C VAL A 651 3.36 -9.73 -15.95
N GLU A 652 2.45 -9.75 -16.92
CA GLU A 652 2.79 -10.09 -18.31
C GLU A 652 3.73 -9.09 -18.98
N SER A 653 3.68 -7.80 -18.60
CA SER A 653 4.53 -6.76 -19.19
C SER A 653 6.03 -6.98 -18.95
N ILE A 654 6.42 -7.65 -17.85
CA ILE A 654 7.83 -7.96 -17.56
C ILE A 654 8.28 -9.35 -18.08
N ARG A 655 7.36 -10.20 -18.55
CA ARG A 655 7.67 -11.57 -18.98
C ARG A 655 8.83 -11.69 -19.97
N PRO A 656 8.97 -10.85 -21.03
CA PRO A 656 10.08 -10.94 -21.95
C PRO A 656 11.45 -10.59 -21.35
N TYR A 657 11.46 -9.90 -20.22
CA TYR A 657 12.66 -9.31 -19.60
C TYR A 657 13.13 -10.06 -18.36
N GLN A 658 12.42 -11.11 -17.96
CA GLN A 658 12.78 -11.93 -16.82
C GLN A 658 13.34 -13.29 -17.24
N PRO A 659 14.50 -13.70 -16.67
CA PRO A 659 15.00 -15.05 -16.87
C PRO A 659 14.14 -16.05 -16.12
N THR A 660 13.80 -17.16 -16.78
CA THR A 660 12.91 -18.21 -16.22
C THR A 660 13.56 -19.05 -15.12
N ASN A 661 14.86 -18.88 -14.89
CA ASN A 661 15.64 -19.60 -13.88
C ASN A 661 16.29 -18.69 -12.84
N TYR A 662 15.96 -17.40 -12.80
CA TYR A 662 16.21 -16.56 -11.63
C TYR A 662 15.03 -16.71 -10.66
N VAL A 663 15.34 -17.01 -9.41
CA VAL A 663 14.31 -17.22 -8.37
C VAL A 663 14.22 -15.99 -7.49
N GLY A 664 13.06 -15.35 -7.47
CA GLY A 664 12.75 -14.23 -6.57
C GLY A 664 12.57 -14.70 -5.12
N TRP A 665 11.40 -14.48 -4.54
CA TRP A 665 11.08 -14.88 -3.17
C TRP A 665 11.07 -16.41 -3.00
N GLU A 666 12.12 -16.97 -2.46
CA GLU A 666 12.19 -18.37 -1.97
C GLU A 666 13.33 -18.50 -0.95
N MET A 667 12.99 -18.59 0.31
CA MET A 667 13.96 -18.63 1.42
C MET A 667 14.85 -19.88 1.42
N ALA A 668 14.49 -20.91 0.69
CA ALA A 668 15.33 -22.10 0.52
C ALA A 668 16.47 -21.88 -0.49
N VAL A 669 16.44 -20.82 -1.29
CA VAL A 669 17.46 -20.52 -2.30
C VAL A 669 18.44 -19.50 -1.75
N PRO A 670 19.76 -19.79 -1.71
CA PRO A 670 20.74 -18.82 -1.23
C PRO A 670 20.86 -17.61 -2.17
N ASP A 671 21.04 -16.42 -1.61
CA ASP A 671 21.31 -15.18 -2.38
C ASP A 671 22.60 -15.26 -3.17
N GLN A 672 23.53 -16.14 -2.78
CA GLN A 672 24.71 -16.41 -3.58
C GLN A 672 24.36 -17.01 -4.96
N TYR A 673 23.32 -17.83 -5.07
CA TYR A 673 22.81 -18.31 -6.36
C TYR A 673 22.32 -17.13 -7.21
N ARG A 674 21.58 -16.20 -6.58
CA ARG A 674 21.08 -14.98 -7.23
C ARG A 674 22.24 -14.08 -7.71
N ALA A 675 23.22 -13.86 -6.85
CA ALA A 675 24.41 -13.09 -7.19
C ALA A 675 25.22 -13.72 -8.35
N ASP A 676 25.48 -15.04 -8.31
CA ASP A 676 26.18 -15.73 -9.39
C ASP A 676 25.43 -15.63 -10.72
N PHE A 677 24.09 -15.67 -10.66
CA PHE A 677 23.25 -15.51 -11.84
C PHE A 677 23.43 -14.12 -12.48
N VAL A 678 23.29 -13.07 -11.69
CA VAL A 678 23.48 -11.67 -12.14
C VAL A 678 24.90 -11.46 -12.66
N ILE A 679 25.91 -11.92 -11.95
CA ILE A 679 27.34 -11.77 -12.33
C ILE A 679 27.64 -12.51 -13.64
N ARG A 680 27.07 -13.69 -13.85
CA ARG A 680 27.22 -14.43 -15.10
C ARG A 680 26.62 -13.66 -16.29
N GLU A 681 25.39 -13.17 -16.17
CA GLU A 681 24.76 -12.37 -17.22
C GLU A 681 25.49 -11.03 -17.44
N LEU A 682 26.02 -10.41 -16.38
CA LEU A 682 26.85 -9.21 -16.52
C LEU A 682 28.06 -9.46 -17.41
N ARG A 683 28.75 -10.60 -17.26
CA ARG A 683 29.90 -11.00 -18.15
C ARG A 683 29.46 -11.20 -19.59
N GLU A 684 28.26 -11.75 -19.81
CA GLU A 684 27.70 -11.89 -21.15
C GLU A 684 27.37 -10.52 -21.76
N TYR A 685 26.85 -9.57 -20.98
CA TYR A 685 26.63 -8.17 -21.37
C TYR A 685 27.96 -7.48 -21.70
N GLU A 686 29.00 -7.71 -20.91
CA GLU A 686 30.35 -7.18 -21.20
C GLU A 686 30.89 -7.70 -22.53
N ALA A 687 30.72 -9.00 -22.81
CA ALA A 687 31.15 -9.61 -24.06
C ALA A 687 30.42 -9.03 -25.28
N ARG A 688 29.14 -8.69 -25.13
CA ARG A 688 28.30 -8.04 -26.17
C ARG A 688 28.54 -6.55 -26.29
N GLY A 689 29.06 -5.92 -25.24
CA GLY A 689 29.22 -4.46 -25.15
C GLY A 689 27.91 -3.68 -24.89
N GLU A 690 26.90 -4.35 -24.43
CA GLU A 690 25.57 -3.78 -24.16
C GLU A 690 25.12 -4.13 -22.73
N PHE A 691 24.55 -3.18 -22.01
CA PHE A 691 23.96 -3.39 -20.68
C PHE A 691 22.60 -2.71 -20.63
N PRO A 692 21.58 -3.27 -19.96
CA PRO A 692 20.26 -2.65 -19.89
C PRO A 692 20.29 -1.28 -19.22
N ASN A 693 19.39 -0.39 -19.64
CA ASN A 693 19.24 0.93 -19.00
C ASN A 693 18.67 0.79 -17.58
N LEU A 694 17.73 -0.12 -17.38
CA LEU A 694 17.14 -0.43 -16.07
C LEU A 694 17.34 -1.91 -15.76
N VAL A 695 17.95 -2.20 -14.62
CA VAL A 695 18.09 -3.56 -14.07
C VAL A 695 17.44 -3.57 -12.70
N ILE A 696 16.48 -4.47 -12.45
CA ILE A 696 15.81 -4.65 -11.18
C ILE A 696 16.23 -6.00 -10.60
N ILE A 697 16.63 -6.03 -9.33
CA ILE A 697 17.12 -7.23 -8.65
C ILE A 697 16.39 -7.38 -7.31
N CYS A 698 15.70 -8.51 -7.11
CA CYS A 698 15.15 -8.93 -5.84
C CYS A 698 16.19 -9.79 -5.08
N LEU A 699 16.54 -9.39 -3.85
CA LEU A 699 17.45 -10.11 -2.95
C LEU A 699 16.79 -10.30 -1.58
N PRO A 700 16.04 -11.41 -1.34
CA PRO A 700 15.11 -11.49 -0.21
C PRO A 700 15.65 -12.16 1.05
N ASN A 701 16.89 -12.72 1.08
CA ASN A 701 17.29 -13.61 2.19
C ASN A 701 17.51 -12.90 3.52
N ASP A 702 17.62 -11.58 3.56
CA ASP A 702 17.68 -10.82 4.81
C ASP A 702 16.35 -10.83 5.60
N HIS A 703 15.23 -11.20 4.96
CA HIS A 703 13.99 -11.52 5.67
C HIS A 703 14.18 -12.61 6.73
N THR A 704 15.04 -13.59 6.49
CA THR A 704 15.26 -14.79 7.30
C THR A 704 14.06 -15.76 7.34
N SER A 705 14.31 -16.97 7.82
CA SER A 705 13.27 -17.96 8.14
C SER A 705 13.23 -18.28 9.65
N GLY A 706 13.57 -17.30 10.48
CA GLY A 706 13.62 -17.45 11.92
C GLY A 706 14.56 -18.57 12.37
N THR A 707 14.15 -19.34 13.40
CA THR A 707 14.94 -20.42 13.97
C THR A 707 14.37 -21.81 13.66
N ALA A 708 13.62 -21.93 12.55
CA ALA A 708 13.05 -23.21 12.13
C ALA A 708 14.14 -24.21 11.73
N LYS A 709 13.95 -25.48 12.14
CA LYS A 709 14.80 -26.58 11.67
C LYS A 709 14.74 -26.67 10.13
N GLY A 710 15.87 -26.92 9.49
CA GLY A 710 15.97 -27.06 8.04
C GLY A 710 16.20 -25.74 7.31
N SER A 711 16.19 -24.63 8.04
CA SER A 711 16.56 -23.30 7.56
C SER A 711 17.90 -22.86 8.15
N PRO A 712 18.65 -21.98 7.46
CA PRO A 712 19.85 -21.36 8.05
C PRO A 712 19.50 -20.54 9.28
N THR A 713 20.49 -20.28 10.12
CA THR A 713 20.30 -19.34 11.23
C THR A 713 19.99 -17.94 10.69
N PRO A 714 19.29 -17.09 11.47
CA PRO A 714 19.05 -15.69 11.07
C PRO A 714 20.34 -14.95 10.68
N ALA A 715 21.43 -15.17 11.41
CA ALA A 715 22.74 -14.62 11.08
C ALA A 715 23.28 -15.11 9.73
N ALA A 716 23.10 -16.38 9.39
CA ALA A 716 23.54 -16.95 8.12
C ALA A 716 22.72 -16.41 6.94
N CYS A 717 21.40 -16.25 7.11
CA CYS A 717 20.53 -15.67 6.08
C CYS A 717 20.94 -14.23 5.75
N VAL A 718 21.12 -13.38 6.75
CA VAL A 718 21.50 -11.98 6.56
C VAL A 718 22.95 -11.86 6.04
N ALA A 719 23.87 -12.73 6.47
CA ALA A 719 25.24 -12.77 5.93
C ALA A 719 25.27 -13.23 4.47
N ASP A 720 24.35 -14.12 4.06
CA ASP A 720 24.18 -14.54 2.67
C ASP A 720 23.74 -13.36 1.79
N ASN A 721 22.72 -12.62 2.23
CA ASN A 721 22.26 -11.40 1.55
C ASN A 721 23.36 -10.33 1.48
N ASP A 722 24.05 -10.05 2.59
CA ASP A 722 25.15 -9.07 2.67
C ASP A 722 26.27 -9.39 1.67
N LEU A 723 26.73 -10.64 1.66
CA LEU A 723 27.79 -11.07 0.73
C LEU A 723 27.29 -11.02 -0.72
N ALA A 724 26.07 -11.45 -1.00
CA ALA A 724 25.52 -11.43 -2.35
C ALA A 724 25.43 -10.00 -2.90
N PHE A 725 24.95 -9.06 -2.10
CA PHE A 725 24.91 -7.65 -2.46
C PHE A 725 26.31 -7.09 -2.68
N GLY A 726 27.25 -7.35 -1.76
CA GLY A 726 28.64 -6.95 -1.92
C GLY A 726 29.29 -7.47 -3.20
N ARG A 727 29.09 -8.75 -3.55
CA ARG A 727 29.60 -9.38 -4.77
C ARG A 727 29.01 -8.79 -6.06
N ILE A 728 27.72 -8.47 -6.05
CA ILE A 728 27.07 -7.80 -7.19
C ILE A 728 27.68 -6.42 -7.40
N VAL A 729 27.84 -5.63 -6.34
CA VAL A 729 28.49 -4.32 -6.41
C VAL A 729 29.94 -4.42 -6.87
N GLU A 730 30.70 -5.38 -6.35
CA GLU A 730 32.05 -5.65 -6.80
C GLU A 730 32.10 -5.94 -8.31
N ALA A 731 31.29 -6.88 -8.78
CA ALA A 731 31.24 -7.26 -10.18
C ALA A 731 30.91 -6.08 -11.11
N ILE A 732 29.89 -5.28 -10.75
CA ILE A 732 29.50 -4.11 -11.55
C ILE A 732 30.59 -3.04 -11.51
N SER A 733 31.22 -2.80 -10.35
CA SER A 733 32.23 -1.77 -10.19
C SER A 733 33.55 -2.12 -10.93
N HIS A 734 33.83 -3.40 -11.21
CA HIS A 734 34.94 -3.84 -12.03
C HIS A 734 34.58 -3.97 -13.51
N SER A 735 33.31 -3.86 -13.88
CA SER A 735 32.86 -3.99 -15.26
C SER A 735 33.19 -2.75 -16.09
N ARG A 736 33.23 -2.93 -17.42
CA ARG A 736 33.38 -1.80 -18.35
C ARG A 736 32.26 -0.76 -18.26
N PHE A 737 31.11 -1.12 -17.69
CA PHE A 737 29.95 -0.25 -17.55
C PHE A 737 29.98 0.64 -16.30
N TRP A 738 30.91 0.41 -15.38
CA TRP A 738 31.01 1.13 -14.11
C TRP A 738 30.92 2.65 -14.24
N LYS A 739 31.63 3.20 -15.25
CA LYS A 739 31.71 4.65 -15.46
C LYS A 739 30.35 5.33 -15.68
N GLU A 740 29.38 4.58 -16.14
CA GLU A 740 28.06 5.06 -16.56
C GLU A 740 26.92 4.37 -15.79
N THR A 741 27.22 3.74 -14.65
CA THR A 741 26.28 2.96 -13.84
C THR A 741 26.12 3.55 -12.45
N VAL A 742 24.85 3.61 -11.97
CA VAL A 742 24.51 3.83 -10.58
C VAL A 742 23.75 2.63 -10.04
N ILE A 743 24.05 2.20 -8.81
CA ILE A 743 23.36 1.17 -8.07
C ILE A 743 22.61 1.86 -6.94
N LEU A 744 21.31 1.65 -6.88
CA LEU A 744 20.43 2.12 -5.82
C LEU A 744 19.80 0.89 -5.17
N ALA A 745 19.82 0.84 -3.85
CA ALA A 745 19.20 -0.27 -3.12
C ALA A 745 18.39 0.25 -1.94
N ILE A 746 17.28 -0.43 -1.61
CA ILE A 746 16.43 -0.16 -0.47
C ILE A 746 15.67 -1.42 -0.08
N GLU A 747 15.25 -1.52 1.17
CA GLU A 747 14.26 -2.50 1.62
C GLU A 747 12.86 -2.09 1.08
N ASP A 748 12.01 -3.06 0.78
CA ASP A 748 10.64 -2.81 0.34
C ASP A 748 9.78 -2.26 1.48
N ASP A 749 9.91 -2.82 2.69
CA ASP A 749 9.22 -2.41 3.91
C ASP A 749 10.05 -2.71 5.18
N PRO A 750 9.65 -2.22 6.36
CA PRO A 750 10.34 -2.47 7.63
C PRO A 750 9.79 -3.68 8.41
N GLN A 751 8.74 -4.35 7.95
CA GLN A 751 8.06 -5.53 8.52
C GLN A 751 7.92 -5.52 10.06
N ALA A 752 7.30 -4.46 10.59
CA ALA A 752 7.19 -4.29 12.05
C ALA A 752 8.52 -4.40 12.83
N GLY A 753 9.66 -4.24 12.15
CA GLY A 753 10.96 -4.11 12.80
C GLY A 753 11.02 -2.86 13.66
N TRP A 754 11.88 -2.87 14.65
CA TRP A 754 12.04 -1.77 15.60
C TRP A 754 13.09 -0.76 15.14
N ASP A 755 12.83 0.52 15.42
CA ASP A 755 13.76 1.65 15.20
C ASP A 755 13.47 2.77 16.20
N HIS A 756 14.51 3.48 16.67
CA HIS A 756 14.34 4.53 17.68
C HIS A 756 13.89 5.88 17.12
N VAL A 757 13.95 6.05 15.78
CA VAL A 757 13.57 7.30 15.07
C VAL A 757 12.17 7.19 14.48
N SER A 758 11.89 6.14 13.71
CA SER A 758 10.61 5.93 13.04
C SER A 758 10.42 4.47 12.64
N GLY A 759 9.20 3.94 12.76
CA GLY A 759 8.86 2.59 12.29
C GLY A 759 8.99 2.40 10.78
N TYR A 760 9.20 3.45 10.01
CA TYR A 760 9.42 3.41 8.56
C TYR A 760 10.89 3.54 8.17
N ARG A 761 11.80 3.85 9.13
CA ARG A 761 13.21 4.10 8.83
C ARG A 761 13.91 2.80 8.44
N THR A 762 14.65 2.83 7.32
CA THR A 762 15.25 1.65 6.72
C THR A 762 16.66 1.88 6.23
N THR A 763 17.33 0.81 5.77
CA THR A 763 18.61 0.89 5.10
C THR A 763 18.43 1.19 3.62
N ALA A 764 19.27 2.07 3.07
CA ALA A 764 19.31 2.34 1.65
C ALA A 764 20.74 2.65 1.20
N TYR A 765 21.03 2.42 -0.08
CA TYR A 765 22.38 2.54 -0.63
C TYR A 765 22.36 3.28 -1.96
N CYS A 766 23.34 4.17 -2.13
CA CYS A 766 23.59 4.88 -3.38
C CYS A 766 25.07 4.72 -3.74
N ILE A 767 25.37 4.00 -4.82
CA ILE A 767 26.69 3.50 -5.12
C ILE A 767 26.99 3.79 -6.59
N SER A 768 28.01 4.61 -6.86
CA SER A 768 28.46 4.92 -8.22
C SER A 768 29.83 5.61 -8.17
N PRO A 769 30.50 5.77 -9.32
CA PRO A 769 31.72 6.60 -9.37
C PRO A 769 31.47 8.06 -8.95
N TYR A 770 30.27 8.56 -9.13
CA TYR A 770 29.91 9.94 -8.82
C TYR A 770 29.25 10.10 -7.44
N THR A 771 29.13 9.03 -6.67
CA THR A 771 28.66 9.13 -5.29
C THR A 771 29.75 9.73 -4.40
N LYS A 772 29.39 10.66 -3.53
CA LYS A 772 30.30 11.23 -2.51
C LYS A 772 30.93 10.10 -1.69
N ARG A 773 32.20 10.24 -1.35
CA ARG A 773 32.91 9.23 -0.55
C ARG A 773 32.90 9.59 0.91
N GLY A 774 32.47 8.63 1.77
CA GLY A 774 32.49 8.75 3.21
C GLY A 774 31.54 9.81 3.82
N ALA A 775 30.62 10.36 3.04
CA ALA A 775 29.68 11.36 3.50
C ALA A 775 28.48 10.74 4.24
N VAL A 776 27.95 11.50 5.20
CA VAL A 776 26.67 11.20 5.87
C VAL A 776 25.63 12.16 5.32
N ILE A 777 24.56 11.61 4.77
CA ILE A 777 23.45 12.34 4.18
C ILE A 777 22.26 12.27 5.12
N LYS A 778 21.82 13.44 5.60
CA LYS A 778 20.71 13.58 6.54
C LYS A 778 19.43 14.10 5.89
N THR A 779 19.48 14.40 4.59
CA THR A 779 18.28 14.75 3.82
C THR A 779 17.28 13.60 3.90
N GLN A 780 16.03 13.93 4.15
CA GLN A 780 14.96 12.96 4.17
C GLN A 780 14.74 12.39 2.77
N TYR A 781 14.93 11.10 2.64
CA TYR A 781 14.60 10.33 1.45
C TYR A 781 13.64 9.19 1.76
N ASN A 782 13.02 8.66 0.75
CA ASN A 782 12.19 7.47 0.86
C ASN A 782 12.16 6.68 -0.46
N THR A 783 11.40 5.60 -0.50
CA THR A 783 11.26 4.75 -1.70
C THR A 783 10.94 5.57 -2.95
N THR A 784 10.04 6.56 -2.85
CA THR A 784 9.68 7.39 -4.03
C THR A 784 10.80 8.36 -4.44
N SER A 785 11.70 8.74 -3.53
CA SER A 785 12.90 9.52 -3.86
C SER A 785 13.87 8.75 -4.73
N ILE A 786 14.00 7.44 -4.49
CA ILE A 786 14.82 6.56 -5.33
C ILE A 786 14.21 6.45 -6.72
N LEU A 787 12.92 6.16 -6.83
CA LEU A 787 12.23 6.09 -8.12
C LEU A 787 12.36 7.41 -8.89
N ARG A 788 12.13 8.54 -8.22
CA ARG A 788 12.30 9.86 -8.83
C ARG A 788 13.71 10.11 -9.34
N THR A 789 14.72 9.66 -8.60
CA THR A 789 16.13 9.77 -9.01
C THR A 789 16.41 8.92 -10.25
N MET A 790 15.88 7.70 -10.29
CA MET A 790 15.97 6.81 -11.46
C MET A 790 15.31 7.44 -12.70
N GLU A 791 14.11 8.02 -12.54
CA GLU A 791 13.40 8.73 -13.61
C GLU A 791 14.21 9.88 -14.17
N GLN A 792 14.79 10.74 -13.33
CA GLN A 792 15.61 11.84 -13.79
C GLN A 792 16.87 11.37 -14.52
N ILE A 793 17.53 10.33 -14.02
CA ILE A 793 18.72 9.73 -14.66
C ILE A 793 18.37 9.16 -16.03
N LEU A 794 17.28 8.42 -16.12
CA LEU A 794 16.85 7.73 -17.35
C LEU A 794 16.05 8.63 -18.30
N GLY A 795 15.69 9.85 -17.88
CA GLY A 795 14.88 10.78 -18.67
C GLY A 795 13.42 10.34 -18.79
N LEU A 796 12.88 9.70 -17.76
CA LEU A 796 11.49 9.24 -17.68
C LEU A 796 10.60 10.30 -17.02
N PRO A 797 9.37 10.57 -17.53
CA PRO A 797 8.43 11.42 -16.81
C PRO A 797 7.98 10.73 -15.51
N PRO A 798 7.55 11.48 -14.49
CA PRO A 798 6.98 10.88 -13.29
C PRO A 798 5.69 10.13 -13.63
N MET A 799 5.47 9.01 -12.92
CA MET A 799 4.30 8.16 -13.10
C MET A 799 3.06 8.76 -12.44
N ASN A 800 3.23 9.39 -11.29
CA ASN A 800 2.11 9.92 -10.49
C ASN A 800 2.55 11.07 -9.57
N GLN A 801 1.67 11.51 -8.67
CA GLN A 801 1.97 12.65 -7.78
C GLN A 801 3.10 12.36 -6.78
N PHE A 802 3.31 11.11 -6.35
CA PHE A 802 4.26 10.82 -5.28
C PHE A 802 5.71 10.87 -5.76
N ASP A 803 6.04 10.22 -6.87
CA ASP A 803 7.36 10.32 -7.47
C ASP A 803 7.64 11.74 -8.00
N ALA A 804 6.62 12.40 -8.58
CA ALA A 804 6.74 13.79 -9.04
C ALA A 804 7.10 14.77 -7.90
N THR A 805 6.61 14.53 -6.69
CA THR A 805 6.83 15.40 -5.53
C THR A 805 7.97 14.95 -4.62
N ALA A 806 8.57 13.79 -4.93
CA ALA A 806 9.70 13.27 -4.20
C ALA A 806 10.96 14.13 -4.38
N THR A 807 11.78 14.16 -3.36
CA THR A 807 13.09 14.83 -3.40
C THR A 807 14.10 13.92 -4.11
N PRO A 808 14.64 14.31 -5.29
CA PRO A 808 15.71 13.54 -5.91
C PRO A 808 16.99 13.57 -5.07
N MET A 809 17.80 12.53 -5.17
CA MET A 809 18.97 12.32 -4.31
C MET A 809 20.20 13.14 -4.76
N PHE A 810 20.03 14.43 -5.06
CA PHE A 810 21.09 15.29 -5.59
C PHE A 810 22.32 15.38 -4.69
N ASP A 811 22.14 15.47 -3.39
CA ASP A 811 23.22 15.67 -2.44
C ASP A 811 24.05 14.41 -2.16
N CYS A 812 23.63 13.25 -2.67
CA CYS A 812 24.43 12.03 -2.66
C CYS A 812 25.60 12.08 -3.65
N PHE A 813 25.56 12.97 -4.64
CA PHE A 813 26.47 12.94 -5.76
C PHE A 813 27.44 14.11 -5.79
N THR A 814 28.52 13.92 -6.54
CA THR A 814 29.55 14.92 -6.88
C THR A 814 29.78 14.94 -8.39
N GLU A 815 30.24 16.06 -8.92
CA GLU A 815 30.60 16.19 -10.35
C GLU A 815 31.96 15.56 -10.67
N THR A 816 32.80 15.31 -9.67
CA THR A 816 34.12 14.71 -9.83
C THR A 816 34.04 13.23 -9.49
N PRO A 817 34.17 12.33 -10.50
CA PRO A 817 34.09 10.88 -10.28
C PRO A 817 35.32 10.30 -9.61
N ASP A 818 35.11 9.30 -8.77
CA ASP A 818 36.12 8.37 -8.28
C ASP A 818 35.77 6.96 -8.82
N PHE A 819 36.55 6.50 -9.78
CA PHE A 819 36.33 5.21 -10.46
C PHE A 819 36.88 4.02 -9.70
N THR A 820 37.44 4.20 -8.50
CA THR A 820 37.92 3.10 -7.67
C THR A 820 36.81 2.06 -7.48
N PRO A 821 37.07 0.80 -7.90
CA PRO A 821 36.04 -0.23 -7.75
C PRO A 821 35.90 -0.65 -6.30
N PHE A 822 34.73 -1.15 -5.95
CA PHE A 822 34.47 -1.77 -4.65
C PHE A 822 35.03 -3.19 -4.62
N VAL A 823 35.50 -3.64 -3.46
CA VAL A 823 35.94 -5.01 -3.23
C VAL A 823 35.13 -5.58 -2.06
N SER A 824 34.40 -6.65 -2.32
CA SER A 824 33.56 -7.29 -1.30
C SER A 824 34.41 -7.93 -0.19
N LEU A 825 33.87 -7.93 1.02
CA LEU A 825 34.44 -8.61 2.17
C LEU A 825 33.87 -10.02 2.29
N ALA A 826 34.70 -10.97 2.67
CA ALA A 826 34.23 -12.30 3.01
C ALA A 826 33.29 -12.25 4.23
N ASN A 827 32.27 -13.08 4.22
CA ASN A 827 31.37 -13.27 5.36
C ASN A 827 32.12 -13.88 6.56
N THR A 828 31.74 -13.49 7.77
CA THR A 828 32.26 -14.03 9.04
C THR A 828 31.42 -15.18 9.57
N VAL A 829 30.19 -15.32 9.09
CA VAL A 829 29.23 -16.37 9.44
C VAL A 829 29.19 -17.41 8.32
N ALA A 830 29.27 -18.69 8.64
CA ALA A 830 29.09 -19.74 7.63
C ALA A 830 27.68 -19.70 7.06
N LEU A 831 27.56 -19.62 5.72
CA LEU A 831 26.27 -19.44 5.04
C LEU A 831 25.35 -20.66 5.15
N ASP A 832 25.92 -21.83 5.39
CA ASP A 832 25.25 -23.10 5.64
C ASP A 832 25.13 -23.43 7.14
N GLN A 833 25.30 -22.44 8.00
CA GLN A 833 25.05 -22.60 9.43
C GLN A 833 23.56 -22.78 9.69
N MET A 834 23.16 -24.02 9.93
CA MET A 834 21.76 -24.40 10.08
C MET A 834 21.26 -24.24 11.52
N ASN A 835 19.99 -23.94 11.67
CA ASN A 835 19.32 -23.98 12.96
C ASN A 835 19.36 -25.39 13.55
N PRO A 836 19.67 -25.54 14.86
CA PRO A 836 19.72 -26.83 15.52
C PRO A 836 18.34 -27.49 15.65
N GLU A 837 18.31 -28.79 15.81
CA GLU A 837 17.10 -29.51 16.20
C GLU A 837 16.53 -28.94 17.52
N PRO A 838 15.24 -28.55 17.60
CA PRO A 838 14.67 -27.90 18.77
C PRO A 838 14.90 -28.68 20.07
N LYS A 839 14.81 -30.02 20.02
CA LYS A 839 15.03 -30.89 21.17
C LYS A 839 16.47 -30.85 21.71
N THR A 840 17.45 -30.42 20.91
CA THR A 840 18.87 -30.32 21.33
C THR A 840 19.19 -28.96 21.95
N ILE A 841 18.30 -27.98 21.88
CA ILE A 841 18.49 -26.66 22.44
C ILE A 841 18.28 -26.73 23.96
N ALA A 842 19.33 -26.44 24.74
CA ALA A 842 19.27 -26.48 26.18
C ALA A 842 18.38 -25.38 26.79
N ASP A 843 18.49 -24.18 26.26
CA ASP A 843 17.72 -23.01 26.70
C ASP A 843 16.23 -23.19 26.44
N PRO A 844 15.34 -23.07 27.44
CA PRO A 844 13.89 -23.30 27.28
C PRO A 844 13.22 -22.30 26.35
N LEU A 845 13.61 -21.01 26.43
CA LEU A 845 13.02 -19.96 25.59
C LEU A 845 13.43 -20.16 24.13
N LEU A 846 14.72 -20.33 23.86
CA LEU A 846 15.21 -20.56 22.49
C LEU A 846 14.63 -21.86 21.91
N ARG A 847 14.43 -22.90 22.70
CA ARG A 847 13.77 -24.13 22.27
C ARG A 847 12.29 -23.88 21.92
N ARG A 848 11.56 -23.14 22.77
CA ARG A 848 10.17 -22.72 22.47
C ARG A 848 10.11 -21.93 21.17
N ASN A 849 11.00 -20.96 20.99
CA ASN A 849 11.11 -20.14 19.77
C ASN A 849 11.39 -21.00 18.51
N ALA A 850 12.23 -22.02 18.62
CA ALA A 850 12.49 -22.93 17.51
C ALA A 850 11.25 -23.76 17.11
N TYR A 851 10.46 -24.21 18.09
CA TYR A 851 9.17 -24.88 17.83
C TYR A 851 8.12 -23.90 17.26
N ALA A 852 8.07 -22.66 17.74
CA ALA A 852 7.18 -21.64 17.22
C ALA A 852 7.55 -21.32 15.76
N SER A 853 8.84 -21.08 15.48
CA SER A 853 9.35 -20.81 14.15
C SER A 853 9.03 -21.93 13.15
N ALA A 854 9.05 -23.19 13.57
CA ALA A 854 8.69 -24.32 12.72
C ALA A 854 7.19 -24.34 12.30
N ARG A 855 6.34 -23.55 12.94
CA ARG A 855 4.92 -23.41 12.60
C ARG A 855 4.63 -22.19 11.73
N LEU A 856 5.60 -21.27 11.59
CA LEU A 856 5.46 -20.08 10.76
C LEU A 856 5.47 -20.47 9.27
N ASN A 857 4.72 -19.72 8.49
CA ASN A 857 4.61 -19.97 7.06
C ASN A 857 5.55 -19.05 6.27
N PHE A 858 6.77 -19.50 6.02
CA PHE A 858 7.77 -18.79 5.20
C PHE A 858 7.67 -19.09 3.69
N ARG A 859 6.65 -19.82 3.25
CA ARG A 859 6.45 -20.12 1.82
C ARG A 859 5.69 -19.03 1.09
N LYS A 860 5.02 -18.18 1.84
CA LYS A 860 4.32 -17.00 1.37
C LYS A 860 4.90 -15.79 2.07
N VAL A 861 5.07 -14.73 1.33
CA VAL A 861 5.51 -13.45 1.86
C VAL A 861 4.55 -13.01 2.96
N ASP A 862 5.06 -12.46 4.07
CA ASP A 862 4.33 -11.95 5.24
C ASP A 862 3.20 -12.86 5.79
N ALA A 863 3.26 -14.15 5.50
CA ALA A 863 2.27 -15.10 6.03
C ALA A 863 2.62 -15.62 7.44
N CYS A 864 3.66 -15.11 8.05
CA CYS A 864 4.00 -15.37 9.44
C CYS A 864 3.61 -14.17 10.32
N PRO A 865 3.15 -14.38 11.57
CA PRO A 865 2.93 -13.31 12.53
C PRO A 865 4.27 -12.59 12.82
N GLU A 866 4.36 -11.33 12.42
CA GLU A 866 5.61 -10.56 12.45
C GLU A 866 6.13 -10.32 13.86
N ASP A 867 5.24 -10.05 14.82
CA ASP A 867 5.62 -9.89 16.22
C ASP A 867 6.29 -11.16 16.78
N VAL A 868 5.74 -12.33 16.43
CA VAL A 868 6.33 -13.63 16.81
C VAL A 868 7.70 -13.81 16.16
N LEU A 869 7.83 -13.51 14.85
CA LEU A 869 9.11 -13.60 14.15
C LEU A 869 10.14 -12.63 14.75
N ASN A 870 9.77 -11.39 14.99
CA ASN A 870 10.66 -10.36 15.54
C ASN A 870 11.17 -10.73 16.95
N ARG A 871 10.32 -11.29 17.83
CA ARG A 871 10.74 -11.82 19.14
C ARG A 871 11.71 -13.00 19.01
N ILE A 872 11.44 -13.91 18.06
CA ILE A 872 12.34 -15.03 17.76
C ILE A 872 13.70 -14.51 17.30
N LEU A 873 13.73 -13.56 16.37
CA LEU A 873 14.97 -12.94 15.86
C LEU A 873 15.76 -12.25 16.99
N TRP A 874 15.07 -11.45 17.83
CA TRP A 874 15.69 -10.77 18.95
C TRP A 874 16.42 -11.75 19.86
N HIS A 875 15.72 -12.80 20.34
CA HIS A 875 16.30 -13.77 21.26
C HIS A 875 17.38 -14.66 20.59
N ALA A 876 17.23 -14.94 19.30
CA ALA A 876 18.24 -15.67 18.55
C ALA A 876 19.57 -14.90 18.47
N MET A 877 19.49 -13.56 18.35
CA MET A 877 20.66 -12.71 18.13
C MET A 877 21.21 -12.09 19.42
N LYS A 878 20.36 -11.69 20.36
CA LYS A 878 20.75 -11.07 21.65
C LYS A 878 20.84 -12.07 22.80
N GLY A 879 20.35 -13.31 22.62
CA GLY A 879 20.25 -14.33 23.65
C GLY A 879 18.95 -14.25 24.46
N SER A 880 18.60 -15.37 25.10
CA SER A 880 17.38 -15.52 25.90
C SER A 880 17.28 -14.60 27.12
N ALA A 881 18.42 -14.16 27.66
CA ALA A 881 18.47 -13.24 28.80
C ALA A 881 18.18 -11.77 28.42
N ALA A 882 18.24 -11.43 27.14
CA ALA A 882 17.97 -10.07 26.66
C ALA A 882 16.44 -9.84 26.57
N PRO A 883 15.86 -8.92 27.38
CA PRO A 883 14.43 -8.66 27.31
C PRO A 883 14.07 -8.07 25.95
N TYR A 884 12.99 -8.56 25.36
CA TYR A 884 12.45 -7.95 24.16
C TYR A 884 11.87 -6.56 24.50
N PRO A 885 12.13 -5.52 23.71
CA PRO A 885 11.60 -4.19 24.01
C PRO A 885 10.07 -4.20 24.05
N ILE A 886 9.47 -3.94 25.22
CA ILE A 886 8.00 -3.95 25.39
C ILE A 886 7.32 -2.96 24.43
N TRP A 887 7.93 -1.82 24.16
CA TRP A 887 7.44 -0.83 23.23
C TRP A 887 7.43 -1.31 21.76
N ALA A 888 8.17 -2.37 21.42
CA ALA A 888 8.20 -2.96 20.07
C ALA A 888 7.08 -3.99 19.85
N ILE A 889 6.29 -4.31 20.87
CA ILE A 889 5.14 -5.22 20.74
C ILE A 889 4.05 -4.56 19.91
N THR A 890 3.52 -5.28 18.92
CA THR A 890 2.42 -4.80 18.07
C THR A 890 1.11 -4.74 18.87
N ALA A 891 0.35 -3.64 18.76
CA ALA A 891 -0.95 -3.54 19.38
C ALA A 891 -1.90 -4.63 18.85
N GLY A 892 -2.42 -5.49 19.75
CA GLY A 892 -3.28 -6.62 19.41
C GLY A 892 -2.56 -7.97 19.28
N ALA A 893 -1.23 -8.02 19.43
CA ALA A 893 -0.54 -9.26 19.72
C ALA A 893 -0.82 -9.60 21.19
N GLU A 894 -1.81 -10.46 21.45
CA GLU A 894 -1.96 -11.04 22.77
C GLU A 894 -0.76 -11.94 23.06
N ASP A 895 -0.29 -11.91 24.29
CA ASP A 895 0.69 -12.86 24.80
C ASP A 895 0.06 -14.28 24.68
N ASP A 896 0.41 -15.01 23.63
CA ASP A 896 0.24 -16.47 23.56
C ASP A 896 1.22 -17.15 24.56
N ASP A 897 1.40 -16.55 25.74
CA ASP A 897 2.32 -16.99 26.77
C ASP A 897 1.68 -17.92 27.84
N ASP A 898 0.51 -18.58 27.53
CA ASP A 898 -0.03 -19.67 28.35
C ASP A 898 0.09 -21.05 27.67
#